data_dbb373c2437311b0c622d4f60c8e0ea2
#
_entry.id   dbb373c2437311b0c622d4f60c8e0ea2
#
_cell.length_a   1.000
_cell.length_b   1.000
_cell.length_c   1.000
_cell.angle_alpha   90.00
_cell.angle_beta   90.00
_cell.angle_gamma   90.00
#
_symmetry.space_group_name_H-M   'P 1'
#
loop_
_entity.id
_entity.type
_entity.pdbx_description
1 polymer ?
#
loop_
_entity_poly.entity_id
_entity_poly.type
_entity_poly.pdbx_seq_one_letter_code
_entity_poly.pdbx_strand_id
1 'polypeptide(L)'
;MRLALVQLEERVNPAGGVLPETTIFASQNGLLHVKFTAQSVTTEIDGVTYGDVYTYAAELISGDETPGTTDSKYVQPTLQVQPGDHLIIDYGNSLPQVEDDDGNMVDQSVNLHLHGFYGDHLGMADNVLLSIGKGQANRFEYEIPSDAPEGLLWYHNHRHVYSSTQTYRGLSGLFVVGRADGNYKEFDTLQQRLIGLNTHVNMPDSEGNLAETTGDPGTLFCPPDGCTSTVNGESKARVGLKPGENQIWNIGNISNEYYYALGLDSVLPSEADQFDAPSSQPVDFVVVSVDDQALASPLVQNRFQNSDGRLLATGGRVSILVTGPADGRVLRLRTFLNFNGYPNLVDQNSFPEQVLLVSDPSLSSLGASIPYPVSLTRNNPSPFYSVPDLQNAEVDNSREQIFGAIPTINFGMFPNVPWSQPRAGSVEEWTLSNWSPDNHPFHLHERFQVMSTVDPNNPGNSILEPLPFFQDVIDIPPALVDENGVMILNRDGTPKFPGKVVIRVQFDGGLGGFVDHCHRLPHEDGGMMAQVKTLPAISIFATGSDTGSLVSVFNSETNALLKAIDAFPGYRGGTTVAVADTNHDNIMDVIVGTRGGAEAHLKIFSGADNFSTELQSFHPFPGYCGLLNVAGGDLNSDGFDDPIVGAGSVGAQPRVSAFSGKSGDMIVNLFAFDEKFLGGVTVASGIISEGGLFSLVVGAGQGGHSHVQVYRFDPYGSVDGEPYNTDQVWDAQLVSSFYAFSSSYEGSISVACGIYGGEVGGYSRIVVGARQGIPFITVWSAMDESHSEMMKPSPPGAPTDYQLFSAFPAFEQDGPQGVNVGLVSTLNGADILALPTSGIGKARRFSFNMNSLQPYSVELFPVMGGTAIGGN
;
A
#
# COMPACT_ATOMS: atom_id res chain seq x y z
N MET A 1 54.40 0.67 8.64
CA MET A 1 53.20 0.88 9.48
C MET A 1 53.27 2.20 10.22
N ARG A 2 53.61 3.31 9.54
CA ARG A 2 53.70 4.67 10.09
C ARG A 2 53.58 5.77 9.01
N LEU A 3 53.06 5.44 7.84
CA LEU A 3 52.81 6.35 6.71
C LEU A 3 51.34 6.42 6.28
N ALA A 4 50.43 5.74 6.94
CA ALA A 4 49.01 5.83 6.66
C ALA A 4 48.18 6.63 7.69
N LEU A 5 48.86 7.23 8.68
CA LEU A 5 48.20 8.01 9.75
C LEU A 5 48.35 9.54 9.61
N VAL A 6 48.95 10.04 8.53
CA VAL A 6 49.18 11.50 8.33
C VAL A 6 48.28 12.09 7.25
N GLN A 7 47.44 11.30 6.57
CA GLN A 7 46.50 11.84 5.54
C GLN A 7 45.05 11.94 5.99
N LEU A 8 44.74 11.66 7.26
CA LEU A 8 43.40 11.77 7.83
C LEU A 8 43.13 13.05 8.62
N GLU A 9 44.12 13.97 8.76
CA GLU A 9 43.97 15.15 9.61
C GLU A 9 43.64 16.47 8.90
N GLU A 10 43.44 16.48 7.58
CA GLU A 10 43.04 17.69 6.85
C GLU A 10 41.96 17.44 5.79
N ARG A 11 40.86 16.80 6.11
CA ARG A 11 39.60 17.10 5.43
C ARG A 11 38.83 18.06 6.31
N VAL A 12 39.10 19.33 6.15
CA VAL A 12 38.18 20.39 6.54
C VAL A 12 36.88 20.08 5.78
N ASN A 13 35.85 19.60 6.47
CA ASN A 13 34.50 19.60 5.92
C ASN A 13 34.26 21.04 5.41
N PRO A 14 33.94 21.26 4.15
CA PRO A 14 33.69 22.61 3.64
C PRO A 14 32.62 23.27 4.51
N ALA A 15 32.71 24.56 4.72
CA ALA A 15 31.62 25.33 5.33
C ALA A 15 30.37 25.06 4.48
N GLY A 16 29.27 24.59 5.12
CA GLY A 16 28.05 24.15 4.39
C GLY A 16 27.56 25.24 3.43
N GLY A 17 27.08 24.79 2.27
CA GLY A 17 26.48 25.62 1.23
C GLY A 17 25.17 26.28 1.67
N VAL A 18 24.59 27.13 0.82
CA VAL A 18 23.24 27.65 1.05
C VAL A 18 22.25 26.48 0.94
N LEU A 19 21.25 26.43 1.81
CA LEU A 19 20.20 25.41 1.79
C LEU A 19 19.63 25.26 0.38
N PRO A 20 19.80 24.13 -0.28
CA PRO A 20 19.25 23.90 -1.60
C PRO A 20 17.72 23.86 -1.54
N GLU A 21 17.08 24.54 -2.49
CA GLU A 21 15.65 24.42 -2.72
C GLU A 21 15.40 23.38 -3.81
N THR A 22 14.49 22.49 -3.57
CA THR A 22 14.07 21.47 -4.56
C THR A 22 13.27 22.12 -5.68
N THR A 23 13.32 21.58 -6.88
CA THR A 23 12.34 21.95 -7.93
C THR A 23 10.95 21.54 -7.45
N ILE A 24 9.97 22.43 -7.59
CA ILE A 24 8.57 22.16 -7.22
C ILE A 24 7.75 22.04 -8.49
N PHE A 25 7.07 20.91 -8.65
CA PHE A 25 6.02 20.72 -9.64
C PHE A 25 4.68 20.84 -8.93
N ALA A 26 3.94 21.92 -9.25
CA ALA A 26 2.67 22.24 -8.61
C ALA A 26 1.48 22.02 -9.56
N SER A 27 0.34 21.62 -9.01
CA SER A 27 -0.90 21.52 -9.77
C SER A 27 -1.35 22.88 -10.31
N GLN A 28 -1.95 22.86 -11.50
CA GLN A 28 -2.57 24.03 -12.11
C GLN A 28 -3.94 23.65 -12.68
N ASN A 29 -4.98 24.42 -12.37
CA ASN A 29 -6.36 24.17 -12.78
C ASN A 29 -6.89 22.77 -12.40
N GLY A 30 -6.51 22.27 -11.23
CA GLY A 30 -6.99 21.00 -10.72
C GLY A 30 -6.19 19.77 -11.19
N LEU A 31 -5.04 19.95 -11.86
CA LEU A 31 -4.25 18.84 -12.41
C LEU A 31 -2.75 19.06 -12.20
N LEU A 32 -2.08 18.01 -11.74
CA LEU A 32 -0.62 17.84 -11.86
C LEU A 32 -0.36 16.55 -12.63
N HIS A 33 0.34 16.63 -13.76
CA HIS A 33 0.75 15.49 -14.56
C HIS A 33 2.26 15.53 -14.77
N VAL A 34 2.97 14.53 -14.26
CA VAL A 34 4.42 14.41 -14.36
C VAL A 34 4.81 13.07 -14.97
N LYS A 35 5.94 13.04 -15.67
CA LYS A 35 6.58 11.81 -16.11
C LYS A 35 7.86 11.61 -15.32
N PHE A 36 7.98 10.49 -14.63
CA PHE A 36 9.18 10.03 -13.94
C PHE A 36 9.79 8.83 -14.67
N THR A 37 11.10 8.81 -14.78
CA THR A 37 11.82 7.60 -15.22
C THR A 37 12.94 7.33 -14.23
N ALA A 38 12.86 6.25 -13.48
CA ALA A 38 13.92 5.82 -12.57
C ALA A 38 15.15 5.42 -13.39
N GLN A 39 16.29 6.02 -13.09
CA GLN A 39 17.55 5.77 -13.79
C GLN A 39 18.76 5.94 -12.87
N SER A 40 19.90 5.32 -13.22
CA SER A 40 21.18 5.52 -12.54
C SER A 40 21.99 6.63 -13.21
N VAL A 41 22.62 7.47 -12.38
CA VAL A 41 23.44 8.60 -12.82
C VAL A 41 24.68 8.75 -11.94
N THR A 42 25.68 9.48 -12.47
CA THR A 42 26.78 10.01 -11.65
C THR A 42 26.43 11.46 -11.26
N THR A 43 26.50 11.78 -9.97
CA THR A 43 26.20 13.13 -9.47
C THR A 43 27.06 13.49 -8.26
N GLU A 44 27.05 14.75 -7.88
CA GLU A 44 27.70 15.25 -6.68
C GLU A 44 26.70 15.28 -5.51
N ILE A 45 27.12 14.76 -4.35
CA ILE A 45 26.40 14.88 -3.08
C ILE A 45 27.41 15.49 -2.10
N ASP A 46 27.06 16.62 -1.49
CA ASP A 46 27.91 17.28 -0.49
C ASP A 46 29.37 17.51 -0.95
N GLY A 47 29.57 17.90 -2.22
CA GLY A 47 30.90 18.15 -2.80
C GLY A 47 31.70 16.89 -3.16
N VAL A 48 31.14 15.72 -3.06
CA VAL A 48 31.75 14.44 -3.43
C VAL A 48 30.99 13.82 -4.59
N THR A 49 31.73 13.36 -5.62
CA THR A 49 31.14 12.70 -6.79
C THR A 49 30.91 11.22 -6.51
N TYR A 50 29.68 10.75 -6.75
CA TYR A 50 29.26 9.34 -6.63
C TYR A 50 28.70 8.86 -7.96
N GLY A 51 29.10 7.66 -8.39
CA GLY A 51 28.41 6.88 -9.40
C GLY A 51 27.20 6.13 -8.80
N ASP A 52 26.40 5.55 -9.68
CA ASP A 52 25.28 4.69 -9.35
C ASP A 52 24.28 5.28 -8.33
N VAL A 53 24.07 6.60 -8.42
CA VAL A 53 23.00 7.31 -7.72
C VAL A 53 21.73 7.20 -8.55
N TYR A 54 20.60 6.87 -7.89
CA TYR A 54 19.34 6.77 -8.60
C TYR A 54 18.58 8.10 -8.55
N THR A 55 17.94 8.43 -9.65
CA THR A 55 17.16 9.66 -9.79
C THR A 55 15.93 9.41 -10.65
N TYR A 56 14.93 10.25 -10.50
CA TYR A 56 13.86 10.36 -11.49
C TYR A 56 14.31 11.35 -12.59
N ALA A 57 14.41 10.87 -13.83
CA ALA A 57 14.34 11.79 -14.96
C ALA A 57 12.92 12.34 -15.00
N ALA A 58 12.73 13.55 -14.44
CA ALA A 58 11.43 14.15 -14.21
C ALA A 58 11.09 15.13 -15.33
N GLU A 59 9.88 15.01 -15.87
CA GLU A 59 9.32 15.89 -16.90
C GLU A 59 7.93 16.35 -16.48
N LEU A 60 7.68 17.67 -16.46
CA LEU A 60 6.35 18.22 -16.21
C LEU A 60 5.53 18.20 -17.50
N ILE A 61 4.42 17.46 -17.50
CA ILE A 61 3.48 17.37 -18.64
C ILE A 61 2.38 18.42 -18.50
N SER A 62 1.81 18.58 -17.31
CA SER A 62 0.82 19.60 -16.98
C SER A 62 0.96 20.05 -15.53
N GLY A 63 0.92 21.34 -15.29
CA GLY A 63 1.11 21.96 -13.97
C GLY A 63 1.91 23.25 -14.09
N ASP A 64 2.54 23.66 -12.99
CA ASP A 64 3.43 24.81 -12.90
C ASP A 64 4.79 24.38 -12.28
N GLU A 65 5.89 24.93 -12.79
CA GLU A 65 7.23 24.60 -12.33
C GLU A 65 7.88 25.79 -11.64
N THR A 66 8.32 25.59 -10.40
CA THR A 66 9.24 26.49 -9.71
C THR A 66 10.62 25.84 -9.66
N PRO A 67 11.61 26.33 -10.43
CA PRO A 67 12.94 25.73 -10.46
C PRO A 67 13.61 25.79 -9.09
N GLY A 68 14.22 24.68 -8.70
CA GLY A 68 15.07 24.61 -7.52
C GLY A 68 16.44 25.27 -7.72
N THR A 69 17.26 25.22 -6.69
CA THR A 69 18.64 25.77 -6.68
C THR A 69 19.70 24.68 -6.64
N THR A 70 19.32 23.40 -6.53
CA THR A 70 20.26 22.27 -6.49
C THR A 70 20.47 21.68 -7.88
N ASP A 71 21.74 21.36 -8.21
CA ASP A 71 22.11 20.59 -9.40
C ASP A 71 22.29 19.09 -9.10
N SER A 72 22.24 18.71 -7.80
CA SER A 72 22.39 17.31 -7.38
C SER A 72 21.20 16.47 -7.84
N LYS A 73 21.49 15.37 -8.52
CA LYS A 73 20.48 14.39 -8.94
C LYS A 73 20.02 13.44 -7.81
N TYR A 74 20.66 13.54 -6.66
CA TYR A 74 20.26 12.84 -5.45
C TYR A 74 19.01 13.48 -4.79
N VAL A 75 18.72 14.74 -5.11
CA VAL A 75 17.58 15.50 -4.59
C VAL A 75 16.46 15.49 -5.65
N GLN A 76 15.33 14.91 -5.31
CA GLN A 76 14.20 14.77 -6.22
C GLN A 76 13.27 15.98 -6.18
N PRO A 77 12.47 16.23 -7.23
CA PRO A 77 11.47 17.30 -7.22
C PRO A 77 10.47 17.15 -6.08
N THR A 78 10.02 18.27 -5.52
CA THR A 78 8.83 18.28 -4.65
C THR A 78 7.58 18.32 -5.52
N LEU A 79 6.65 17.41 -5.27
CA LEU A 79 5.31 17.46 -5.86
C LEU A 79 4.38 18.27 -4.95
N GLN A 80 3.53 19.13 -5.52
CA GLN A 80 2.56 19.93 -4.75
C GLN A 80 1.20 19.94 -5.43
N VAL A 81 0.17 19.54 -4.71
CA VAL A 81 -1.22 19.53 -5.14
C VAL A 81 -2.11 20.26 -4.14
N GLN A 82 -3.35 20.59 -4.55
CA GLN A 82 -4.37 21.12 -3.65
C GLN A 82 -5.40 20.04 -3.33
N PRO A 83 -6.11 20.11 -2.19
CA PRO A 83 -7.29 19.28 -1.98
C PRO A 83 -8.30 19.41 -3.14
N GLY A 84 -8.75 18.28 -3.70
CA GLY A 84 -9.64 18.22 -4.85
C GLY A 84 -8.94 18.16 -6.21
N ASP A 85 -7.61 18.15 -6.25
CA ASP A 85 -6.84 18.03 -7.49
C ASP A 85 -6.70 16.56 -7.94
N HIS A 86 -6.36 16.40 -9.22
CA HIS A 86 -5.98 15.13 -9.82
C HIS A 86 -4.46 15.10 -10.05
N LEU A 87 -3.79 14.05 -9.54
CA LEU A 87 -2.35 13.83 -9.75
C LEU A 87 -2.15 12.61 -10.65
N ILE A 88 -1.40 12.80 -11.74
CA ILE A 88 -0.99 11.74 -12.66
C ILE A 88 0.54 11.63 -12.65
N ILE A 89 1.04 10.40 -12.47
CA ILE A 89 2.48 10.12 -12.55
C ILE A 89 2.71 8.97 -13.53
N ASP A 90 3.22 9.29 -14.73
CA ASP A 90 3.72 8.28 -15.68
C ASP A 90 5.11 7.82 -15.21
N TYR A 91 5.22 6.60 -14.69
CA TYR A 91 6.43 6.12 -14.05
C TYR A 91 7.07 4.97 -14.82
N GLY A 92 8.28 5.19 -15.35
CA GLY A 92 9.07 4.24 -16.10
C GLY A 92 10.31 3.75 -15.36
N ASN A 93 10.76 2.53 -15.67
CA ASN A 93 11.93 1.90 -15.06
C ASN A 93 13.06 1.70 -16.09
N SER A 94 14.17 2.42 -15.90
CA SER A 94 15.44 2.28 -16.67
C SER A 94 16.63 1.98 -15.77
N LEU A 95 16.40 1.41 -14.57
CA LEU A 95 17.46 1.04 -13.65
C LEU A 95 18.39 -0.03 -14.25
N PRO A 96 19.68 -0.06 -13.87
CA PRO A 96 20.59 -1.12 -14.24
C PRO A 96 20.22 -2.46 -13.59
N GLN A 97 20.79 -3.55 -14.08
CA GLN A 97 20.79 -4.83 -13.38
C GLN A 97 21.63 -4.74 -12.11
N VAL A 98 21.27 -5.51 -11.11
CA VAL A 98 22.04 -5.72 -9.87
C VAL A 98 22.43 -7.19 -9.73
N GLU A 99 23.46 -7.47 -8.97
CA GLU A 99 23.86 -8.82 -8.63
C GLU A 99 23.00 -9.33 -7.47
N ASP A 100 22.41 -10.52 -7.60
CA ASP A 100 21.69 -11.20 -6.54
C ASP A 100 22.64 -11.94 -5.59
N ASP A 101 22.12 -12.54 -4.52
CA ASP A 101 22.89 -13.27 -3.51
C ASP A 101 23.63 -14.51 -4.09
N ASP A 102 23.19 -15.01 -5.23
CA ASP A 102 23.81 -16.13 -5.96
C ASP A 102 24.85 -15.66 -7.01
N GLY A 103 25.06 -14.36 -7.16
CA GLY A 103 25.98 -13.74 -8.11
C GLY A 103 25.44 -13.62 -9.54
N ASN A 104 24.12 -13.70 -9.74
CA ASN A 104 23.50 -13.50 -11.05
C ASN A 104 23.08 -12.04 -11.21
N MET A 105 23.21 -11.52 -12.44
CA MET A 105 22.68 -10.20 -12.77
C MET A 105 21.17 -10.27 -13.02
N VAL A 106 20.39 -9.61 -12.15
CA VAL A 106 18.93 -9.57 -12.21
C VAL A 106 18.42 -8.17 -12.48
N ASP A 107 17.28 -8.07 -13.16
CA ASP A 107 16.60 -6.79 -13.39
C ASP A 107 15.86 -6.36 -12.12
N GLN A 108 16.09 -5.11 -11.71
CA GLN A 108 15.33 -4.50 -10.63
C GLN A 108 13.94 -4.12 -11.11
N SER A 109 12.94 -4.33 -10.29
CA SER A 109 11.63 -3.72 -10.47
C SER A 109 11.44 -2.51 -9.54
N VAL A 110 10.50 -1.63 -9.90
CA VAL A 110 10.15 -0.43 -9.15
C VAL A 110 8.64 -0.34 -8.96
N ASN A 111 8.20 0.47 -8.04
CA ASN A 111 6.83 0.98 -7.89
C ASN A 111 6.88 2.36 -7.23
N LEU A 112 5.74 2.91 -6.85
CA LEU A 112 5.67 4.21 -6.19
C LEU A 112 4.68 4.14 -5.03
N HIS A 113 5.07 4.75 -3.91
CA HIS A 113 4.22 4.98 -2.75
C HIS A 113 4.20 6.48 -2.43
N LEU A 114 3.00 7.02 -2.21
CA LEU A 114 2.80 8.35 -1.65
C LEU A 114 2.58 8.23 -0.14
N HIS A 115 3.66 8.27 0.61
CA HIS A 115 3.65 8.10 2.06
C HIS A 115 2.87 9.20 2.78
N GLY A 116 1.88 8.79 3.55
CA GLY A 116 0.94 9.69 4.24
C GLY A 116 -0.26 10.11 3.40
N PHE A 117 -0.38 9.65 2.16
CA PHE A 117 -1.56 9.86 1.35
C PHE A 117 -2.71 8.96 1.82
N TYR A 118 -3.90 9.54 1.92
CA TYR A 118 -5.13 8.84 2.27
C TYR A 118 -6.06 8.83 1.06
N GLY A 119 -6.23 7.68 0.47
CA GLY A 119 -7.02 7.51 -0.72
C GLY A 119 -7.10 6.05 -1.11
N ASP A 120 -7.39 5.80 -2.38
CA ASP A 120 -7.49 4.46 -2.90
C ASP A 120 -6.11 3.77 -2.92
N HIS A 121 -6.05 2.54 -2.38
CA HIS A 121 -4.86 1.68 -2.39
C HIS A 121 -4.94 0.60 -3.47
N LEU A 122 -5.96 0.64 -4.32
CA LEU A 122 -6.17 -0.31 -5.41
C LEU A 122 -5.81 0.28 -6.77
N GLY A 123 -5.69 -0.60 -7.71
CA GLY A 123 -5.61 -0.23 -9.11
C GLY A 123 -4.36 0.56 -9.45
N MET A 124 -4.56 1.73 -10.03
CA MET A 124 -3.54 2.64 -10.52
C MET A 124 -3.16 3.73 -9.50
N ALA A 125 -3.74 3.71 -8.29
CA ALA A 125 -3.43 4.67 -7.23
C ALA A 125 -2.23 4.20 -6.38
N ASP A 126 -2.34 4.12 -5.06
CA ASP A 126 -1.22 3.78 -4.15
C ASP A 126 -1.00 2.26 -4.00
N ASN A 127 -1.00 1.53 -5.11
CA ASN A 127 -0.82 0.08 -5.11
C ASN A 127 0.66 -0.32 -5.00
N VAL A 128 1.17 -0.48 -3.79
CA VAL A 128 2.57 -0.86 -3.50
C VAL A 128 2.91 -2.31 -3.85
N LEU A 129 1.94 -3.13 -4.20
CA LEU A 129 2.16 -4.51 -4.67
C LEU A 129 2.50 -4.59 -6.17
N LEU A 130 2.36 -3.47 -6.91
CA LEU A 130 2.76 -3.39 -8.32
C LEU A 130 4.26 -3.63 -8.50
N SER A 131 4.63 -4.17 -9.67
CA SER A 131 6.00 -4.47 -10.04
C SER A 131 6.27 -4.02 -11.47
N ILE A 132 6.92 -2.87 -11.62
CA ILE A 132 7.29 -2.30 -12.92
C ILE A 132 8.69 -2.78 -13.26
N GLY A 133 8.80 -3.73 -14.19
CA GLY A 133 10.07 -4.30 -14.64
C GLY A 133 10.90 -3.32 -15.47
N LYS A 134 12.16 -3.68 -15.73
CA LYS A 134 13.06 -2.87 -16.57
C LYS A 134 12.51 -2.69 -17.98
N GLY A 135 12.50 -1.46 -18.45
CA GLY A 135 11.94 -1.07 -19.77
C GLY A 135 10.42 -0.96 -19.78
N GLN A 136 9.75 -1.25 -18.67
CA GLN A 136 8.32 -1.05 -18.50
C GLN A 136 8.03 0.31 -17.86
N ALA A 137 6.79 0.74 -17.99
CA ALA A 137 6.27 1.92 -17.31
C ALA A 137 4.82 1.69 -16.88
N ASN A 138 4.37 2.41 -15.87
CA ASN A 138 2.98 2.40 -15.39
C ASN A 138 2.50 3.82 -15.16
N ARG A 139 1.20 4.04 -15.21
CA ARG A 139 0.56 5.29 -14.81
C ARG A 139 -0.04 5.13 -13.43
N PHE A 140 0.32 6.01 -12.51
CA PHE A 140 -0.33 6.18 -11.23
C PHE A 140 -1.28 7.38 -11.32
N GLU A 141 -2.53 7.20 -10.87
CA GLU A 141 -3.56 8.23 -10.87
C GLU A 141 -4.15 8.36 -9.46
N TYR A 142 -4.10 9.57 -8.92
CA TYR A 142 -4.56 9.86 -7.57
C TYR A 142 -5.60 10.97 -7.62
N GLU A 143 -6.81 10.66 -7.18
CA GLU A 143 -7.83 11.67 -6.88
C GLU A 143 -7.59 12.19 -5.46
N ILE A 144 -7.12 13.42 -5.34
CA ILE A 144 -6.88 14.02 -4.03
C ILE A 144 -8.24 14.39 -3.44
N PRO A 145 -8.69 13.83 -2.31
CA PRO A 145 -9.98 14.17 -1.72
C PRO A 145 -10.11 15.69 -1.52
N SER A 146 -11.29 16.25 -1.79
CA SER A 146 -11.52 17.70 -1.64
C SER A 146 -11.42 18.17 -0.19
N ASP A 147 -11.46 17.27 0.76
CA ASP A 147 -11.28 17.47 2.20
C ASP A 147 -9.97 16.86 2.72
N ALA A 148 -9.04 16.47 1.83
CA ALA A 148 -7.74 15.94 2.20
C ALA A 148 -7.03 16.88 3.19
N PRO A 149 -6.33 16.33 4.21
CA PRO A 149 -5.52 17.13 5.10
C PRO A 149 -4.41 17.87 4.33
N GLU A 150 -4.17 19.12 4.71
CA GLU A 150 -3.07 19.89 4.16
C GLU A 150 -1.82 19.68 5.03
N GLY A 151 -0.71 19.26 4.43
CA GLY A 151 0.50 18.95 5.18
C GLY A 151 1.68 18.53 4.32
N LEU A 152 2.77 18.14 5.00
CA LEU A 152 3.97 17.59 4.41
C LEU A 152 3.89 16.06 4.39
N LEU A 153 3.99 15.51 3.21
CA LEU A 153 4.09 14.09 2.88
C LEU A 153 5.41 13.85 2.12
N TRP A 154 5.64 12.65 1.66
CA TRP A 154 6.77 12.34 0.80
C TRP A 154 6.44 11.16 -0.12
N TYR A 155 7.31 10.81 -1.07
CA TYR A 155 7.15 9.69 -1.97
C TYR A 155 8.46 8.92 -2.12
N HIS A 156 8.34 7.60 -2.29
CA HIS A 156 9.49 6.72 -2.48
C HIS A 156 9.10 5.44 -3.19
N ASN A 157 10.11 4.68 -3.64
CA ASN A 157 9.90 3.34 -4.10
C ASN A 157 9.60 2.38 -2.94
N HIS A 158 8.61 1.53 -3.11
CA HIS A 158 8.14 0.58 -2.09
C HIS A 158 8.13 -0.86 -2.60
N ARG A 159 8.98 -1.16 -3.60
CA ARG A 159 9.06 -2.51 -4.13
C ARG A 159 9.83 -3.40 -3.17
N HIS A 160 9.14 -4.37 -2.58
CA HIS A 160 9.72 -5.35 -1.64
C HIS A 160 11.02 -5.95 -2.21
N VAL A 161 12.04 -6.12 -1.38
CA VAL A 161 13.44 -6.47 -1.67
C VAL A 161 14.28 -5.30 -2.19
N TYR A 162 13.69 -4.24 -2.76
CA TYR A 162 14.41 -3.10 -3.35
C TYR A 162 14.10 -1.76 -2.68
N SER A 163 13.11 -1.66 -1.78
CA SER A 163 12.69 -0.41 -1.14
C SER A 163 13.86 0.32 -0.49
N SER A 164 14.65 -0.39 0.30
CA SER A 164 15.79 0.17 1.04
C SER A 164 16.87 0.70 0.10
N THR A 165 17.38 -0.16 -0.79
CA THR A 165 18.46 0.21 -1.71
C THR A 165 18.06 1.35 -2.64
N GLN A 166 16.84 1.31 -3.19
CA GLN A 166 16.38 2.34 -4.12
C GLN A 166 16.14 3.68 -3.44
N THR A 167 15.59 3.70 -2.23
CA THR A 167 15.42 4.92 -1.42
C THR A 167 16.79 5.49 -0.99
N TYR A 168 17.69 4.62 -0.50
CA TYR A 168 19.04 5.01 -0.12
C TYR A 168 19.81 5.65 -1.28
N ARG A 169 19.68 5.09 -2.49
CA ARG A 169 20.34 5.60 -3.69
C ARG A 169 19.70 6.88 -4.26
N GLY A 170 18.54 7.34 -3.74
CA GLY A 170 17.97 8.65 -4.04
C GLY A 170 16.55 8.65 -4.59
N LEU A 171 15.87 7.51 -4.74
CA LEU A 171 14.47 7.47 -5.22
C LEU A 171 13.48 7.81 -4.10
N SER A 172 13.61 9.02 -3.55
CA SER A 172 12.67 9.59 -2.58
C SER A 172 12.59 11.11 -2.72
N GLY A 173 11.41 11.69 -2.51
CA GLY A 173 11.20 13.13 -2.61
C GLY A 173 10.03 13.61 -1.76
N LEU A 174 9.92 14.92 -1.54
CA LEU A 174 8.85 15.52 -0.76
C LEU A 174 7.56 15.64 -1.58
N PHE A 175 6.42 15.47 -0.92
CA PHE A 175 5.10 15.69 -1.46
C PHE A 175 4.33 16.62 -0.52
N VAL A 176 3.58 17.58 -1.07
CA VAL A 176 2.81 18.56 -0.30
C VAL A 176 1.38 18.58 -0.80
N VAL A 177 0.42 18.39 0.11
CA VAL A 177 -0.97 18.68 -0.14
C VAL A 177 -1.28 20.06 0.44
N GLY A 178 -1.80 20.98 -0.38
CA GLY A 178 -2.06 22.33 0.05
C GLY A 178 -0.82 23.07 0.54
N ARG A 179 -0.73 23.28 1.84
CA ARG A 179 0.40 23.91 2.53
C ARG A 179 1.03 22.97 3.55
N ALA A 180 2.34 22.81 3.47
CA ALA A 180 3.08 21.91 4.35
C ALA A 180 2.96 22.23 5.85
N ASP A 181 2.59 23.47 6.22
CA ASP A 181 2.39 23.92 7.59
C ASP A 181 0.96 23.70 8.14
N GLY A 182 0.11 23.00 7.41
CA GLY A 182 -1.28 22.78 7.76
C GLY A 182 -2.19 24.00 7.55
N ASN A 183 -1.76 24.98 6.76
CA ASN A 183 -2.55 26.13 6.32
C ASN A 183 -3.12 27.00 7.47
N TYR A 184 -2.27 27.38 8.41
CA TYR A 184 -2.65 28.31 9.47
C TYR A 184 -2.54 29.75 9.02
N LYS A 185 -3.58 30.51 9.34
CA LYS A 185 -3.68 31.95 9.01
C LYS A 185 -2.52 32.77 9.60
N GLU A 186 -2.10 32.40 10.78
CA GLU A 186 -1.00 33.07 11.49
C GLU A 186 0.34 32.93 10.75
N PHE A 187 0.45 31.94 9.84
CA PHE A 187 1.66 31.64 9.07
C PHE A 187 1.66 32.19 7.64
N ASP A 188 0.58 32.89 7.22
CA ASP A 188 0.43 33.40 5.83
C ASP A 188 1.58 34.31 5.38
N THR A 189 2.24 34.99 6.32
CA THR A 189 3.34 35.92 6.03
C THR A 189 4.73 35.35 6.33
N LEU A 190 4.80 34.11 6.85
CA LEU A 190 6.07 33.51 7.23
C LEU A 190 6.73 32.79 6.06
N GLN A 191 8.04 32.78 6.06
CA GLN A 191 8.83 31.96 5.15
C GLN A 191 8.66 30.49 5.50
N GLN A 192 8.31 29.70 4.50
CA GLN A 192 8.28 28.24 4.57
C GLN A 192 9.61 27.67 4.08
N ARG A 193 10.11 26.61 4.71
CA ARG A 193 11.24 25.83 4.24
C ARG A 193 10.85 24.38 4.15
N LEU A 194 11.10 23.74 3.00
CA LEU A 194 10.93 22.31 2.79
C LEU A 194 12.28 21.63 2.99
N ILE A 195 12.36 20.70 3.92
CA ILE A 195 13.59 20.09 4.41
C ILE A 195 13.42 18.57 4.35
N GLY A 196 14.08 17.94 3.37
CA GLY A 196 14.23 16.50 3.29
C GLY A 196 15.54 16.07 3.96
N LEU A 197 15.45 15.27 5.01
CA LEU A 197 16.61 14.67 5.67
C LEU A 197 16.91 13.32 5.02
N ASN A 198 18.13 13.18 4.49
CA ASN A 198 18.59 11.92 3.93
C ASN A 198 20.01 11.61 4.44
N THR A 199 20.45 10.37 4.30
CA THR A 199 21.72 9.86 4.82
C THR A 199 22.46 9.10 3.76
N HIS A 200 23.77 9.30 3.66
CA HIS A 200 24.65 8.54 2.76
C HIS A 200 26.03 8.29 3.39
N VAL A 201 26.74 7.30 2.88
CA VAL A 201 28.13 7.03 3.24
C VAL A 201 29.04 8.10 2.67
N ASN A 202 30.00 8.57 3.48
CA ASN A 202 30.85 9.75 3.17
C ASN A 202 31.87 9.54 2.06
N MET A 203 32.11 8.31 1.63
CA MET A 203 33.10 8.01 0.59
C MET A 203 32.55 7.06 -0.42
N PRO A 204 32.81 7.26 -1.72
CA PRO A 204 32.54 6.29 -2.76
C PRO A 204 33.24 4.97 -2.45
N ASP A 205 32.65 3.88 -2.96
CA ASP A 205 33.30 2.57 -2.97
C ASP A 205 34.56 2.54 -3.85
N SER A 206 35.20 1.40 -4.01
CA SER A 206 36.40 1.24 -4.82
C SER A 206 36.19 1.50 -6.32
N GLU A 207 34.92 1.50 -6.77
CA GLU A 207 34.52 1.74 -8.16
C GLU A 207 34.05 3.19 -8.39
N GLY A 208 33.93 3.97 -7.32
CA GLY A 208 33.44 5.35 -7.35
C GLY A 208 31.93 5.48 -7.23
N ASN A 209 31.22 4.42 -6.86
CA ASN A 209 29.77 4.40 -6.67
C ASN A 209 29.37 4.81 -5.26
N LEU A 210 28.10 5.10 -5.05
CA LEU A 210 27.53 5.25 -3.72
C LEU A 210 27.66 3.91 -2.99
N ALA A 211 28.57 3.88 -1.99
CA ALA A 211 28.91 2.65 -1.31
C ALA A 211 27.67 2.04 -0.64
N GLU A 212 27.44 0.77 -0.92
CA GLU A 212 26.49 0.01 -0.10
C GLU A 212 27.11 -0.24 1.27
N THR A 213 26.32 -0.09 2.28
CA THR A 213 26.69 -0.54 3.60
C THR A 213 26.53 -2.07 3.58
N THR A 214 27.63 -2.78 3.34
CA THR A 214 27.64 -4.24 3.28
C THR A 214 27.38 -4.82 4.66
N GLY A 215 26.22 -5.38 4.85
CA GLY A 215 25.84 -6.16 6.02
C GLY A 215 24.61 -6.99 5.68
N ASP A 216 24.41 -8.09 6.41
CA ASP A 216 23.17 -8.86 6.36
C ASP A 216 21.94 -7.95 6.29
N PRO A 217 20.84 -8.35 5.62
CA PRO A 217 19.56 -7.65 5.67
C PRO A 217 19.23 -7.33 7.14
N GLY A 218 19.33 -6.06 7.52
CA GLY A 218 19.18 -5.62 8.90
C GLY A 218 20.39 -4.99 9.58
N THR A 219 21.55 -4.89 8.92
CA THR A 219 22.74 -4.22 9.48
C THR A 219 23.37 -3.24 8.52
N LEU A 220 22.67 -2.13 8.26
CA LEU A 220 23.30 -0.91 7.76
C LEU A 220 24.10 -0.28 8.90
N PHE A 221 25.33 -0.69 9.05
CA PHE A 221 26.21 -0.09 10.06
C PHE A 221 26.87 1.15 9.45
N CYS A 222 26.36 2.33 9.82
CA CYS A 222 27.09 3.55 9.63
C CYS A 222 28.20 3.60 10.69
N PRO A 223 29.49 3.40 10.34
CA PRO A 223 30.53 3.61 11.33
C PRO A 223 30.45 5.06 11.84
N PRO A 224 30.77 5.34 13.11
CA PRO A 224 30.60 6.64 13.74
C PRO A 224 31.17 7.84 12.95
N ASP A 225 32.15 7.60 12.07
CA ASP A 225 32.81 8.61 11.25
C ASP A 225 32.55 8.41 9.74
N GLY A 226 31.62 7.54 9.35
CA GLY A 226 31.46 7.04 7.98
C GLY A 226 30.24 7.50 7.22
N CYS A 227 29.25 8.12 7.86
CA CYS A 227 28.04 8.61 7.19
C CYS A 227 27.77 10.09 7.46
N THR A 228 27.08 10.72 6.53
CA THR A 228 26.64 12.11 6.65
C THR A 228 25.14 12.21 6.41
N SER A 229 24.46 12.98 7.25
CA SER A 229 23.11 13.45 6.94
C SER A 229 23.19 14.73 6.12
N THR A 230 22.36 14.79 5.11
CA THR A 230 22.16 15.97 4.29
C THR A 230 20.75 16.53 4.47
N VAL A 231 20.67 17.83 4.28
CA VAL A 231 19.43 18.58 4.16
C VAL A 231 19.30 18.97 2.70
N ASN A 232 18.37 18.37 1.98
CA ASN A 232 18.21 18.55 0.53
C ASN A 232 19.54 18.32 -0.24
N GLY A 233 20.34 17.32 0.16
CA GLY A 233 21.59 16.94 -0.48
C GLY A 233 22.84 17.74 -0.02
N GLU A 234 22.73 18.64 0.92
CA GLU A 234 23.84 19.46 1.46
C GLU A 234 24.01 19.23 2.96
N SER A 235 25.24 18.99 3.42
CA SER A 235 25.54 18.90 4.85
C SER A 235 25.72 20.28 5.45
N LYS A 236 25.31 20.45 6.72
CA LYS A 236 25.42 21.74 7.46
C LYS A 236 24.90 22.94 6.67
N ALA A 237 23.81 22.74 5.91
CA ALA A 237 23.26 23.73 5.01
C ALA A 237 23.01 25.08 5.73
N ARG A 238 23.17 26.21 5.02
CA ARG A 238 22.95 27.56 5.55
C ARG A 238 21.60 28.10 5.10
N VAL A 239 20.79 28.58 6.05
CA VAL A 239 19.48 29.17 5.79
C VAL A 239 19.39 30.62 6.24
N GLY A 240 18.86 31.49 5.36
CA GLY A 240 18.63 32.88 5.73
C GLY A 240 17.58 32.99 6.84
N LEU A 241 17.96 33.52 7.99
CA LEU A 241 17.10 33.81 9.15
C LEU A 241 17.61 35.01 9.92
N LYS A 242 16.84 36.09 9.90
CA LYS A 242 17.22 37.33 10.57
C LYS A 242 16.92 37.32 12.08
N PRO A 243 17.61 38.14 12.89
CA PRO A 243 17.28 38.29 14.30
C PRO A 243 15.79 38.64 14.52
N GLY A 244 15.08 37.84 15.32
CA GLY A 244 13.66 38.01 15.61
C GLY A 244 12.71 37.60 14.49
N GLU A 245 13.21 37.16 13.36
CA GLU A 245 12.39 36.58 12.30
C GLU A 245 11.83 35.23 12.70
N ASN A 246 10.57 34.95 12.29
CA ASN A 246 9.95 33.64 12.40
C ASN A 246 9.91 32.93 11.02
N GLN A 247 10.20 31.65 11.01
CA GLN A 247 10.06 30.77 9.85
C GLN A 247 9.39 29.48 10.26
N ILE A 248 8.73 28.83 9.31
CA ILE A 248 8.26 27.44 9.45
C ILE A 248 9.24 26.53 8.71
N TRP A 249 9.80 25.57 9.43
CA TRP A 249 10.63 24.51 8.87
C TRP A 249 9.83 23.21 8.82
N ASN A 250 9.49 22.76 7.60
CA ASN A 250 8.74 21.56 7.32
C ASN A 250 9.77 20.45 7.03
N ILE A 251 9.94 19.53 7.96
CA ILE A 251 11.04 18.56 7.99
C ILE A 251 10.47 17.15 7.77
N GLY A 252 10.92 16.47 6.72
CA GLY A 252 10.62 15.06 6.47
C GLY A 252 11.86 14.20 6.63
N ASN A 253 11.77 13.10 7.36
CA ASN A 253 12.79 12.06 7.39
C ASN A 253 12.55 11.11 6.23
N ILE A 254 13.18 11.35 5.09
CA ILE A 254 13.08 10.58 3.86
C ILE A 254 14.26 9.59 3.67
N SER A 255 14.99 9.28 4.76
CA SER A 255 16.06 8.29 4.76
C SER A 255 15.49 6.87 4.77
N ASN A 256 16.30 5.89 4.39
CA ASN A 256 15.87 4.48 4.35
C ASN A 256 15.85 3.79 5.73
N GLU A 257 16.57 4.32 6.75
CA GLU A 257 16.74 3.56 8.01
C GLU A 257 16.89 4.41 9.27
N TYR A 258 17.40 5.65 9.18
CA TYR A 258 17.91 6.35 10.35
C TYR A 258 16.88 7.21 11.09
N TYR A 259 16.99 7.22 12.41
CA TYR A 259 16.25 8.09 13.31
C TYR A 259 16.99 9.39 13.54
N TYR A 260 16.26 10.50 13.65
CA TYR A 260 16.81 11.79 14.02
C TYR A 260 16.26 12.27 15.35
N ALA A 261 17.13 12.46 16.35
CA ALA A 261 16.77 13.13 17.60
C ALA A 261 16.96 14.64 17.43
N LEU A 262 16.00 15.30 16.79
CA LEU A 262 16.10 16.70 16.44
C LEU A 262 16.04 17.62 17.67
N GLY A 263 16.84 18.71 17.62
CA GLY A 263 16.80 19.78 18.59
C GLY A 263 17.42 21.06 18.03
N LEU A 264 17.07 22.18 18.64
CA LEU A 264 17.67 23.49 18.32
C LEU A 264 18.64 23.94 19.41
N ASP A 265 19.75 24.55 18.99
CA ASP A 265 20.59 25.35 19.85
C ASP A 265 21.02 26.66 19.16
N SER A 266 21.55 27.60 19.92
CA SER A 266 22.18 28.79 19.39
C SER A 266 23.64 28.85 19.83
N VAL A 267 24.51 29.30 18.93
CA VAL A 267 25.95 29.41 19.16
C VAL A 267 26.50 30.74 18.65
N LEU A 268 27.76 31.10 19.07
CA LEU A 268 28.49 32.18 18.42
C LEU A 268 28.75 31.82 16.94
N PRO A 269 28.71 32.80 16.02
CA PRO A 269 28.93 32.55 14.59
C PRO A 269 30.25 31.82 14.27
N SER A 270 31.30 32.04 15.05
CA SER A 270 32.60 31.37 14.90
C SER A 270 32.60 29.89 15.27
N GLU A 271 31.55 29.41 15.93
CA GLU A 271 31.40 28.05 16.41
C GLU A 271 30.27 27.32 15.67
N ALA A 272 29.71 27.91 14.61
CA ALA A 272 28.53 27.45 13.93
C ALA A 272 28.63 25.98 13.45
N ASP A 273 29.79 25.56 12.97
CA ASP A 273 30.03 24.22 12.42
C ASP A 273 30.60 23.23 13.44
N GLN A 274 30.90 23.68 14.68
CA GLN A 274 31.41 22.81 15.74
C GLN A 274 30.26 22.12 16.45
N PHE A 275 30.22 20.80 16.44
CA PHE A 275 29.16 20.08 17.15
C PHE A 275 29.14 20.42 18.63
N ASP A 276 30.24 20.22 19.34
CA ASP A 276 30.45 20.54 20.77
C ASP A 276 30.85 22.01 21.01
N ALA A 277 30.13 22.95 20.43
CA ALA A 277 30.41 24.36 20.57
C ALA A 277 30.31 24.82 22.04
N PRO A 278 31.37 25.37 22.64
CA PRO A 278 31.37 25.82 24.04
C PRO A 278 30.29 26.86 24.37
N SER A 279 29.86 27.63 23.38
CA SER A 279 28.80 28.62 23.53
C SER A 279 27.39 28.08 23.32
N SER A 280 27.21 26.80 23.06
CA SER A 280 25.91 26.18 22.78
C SER A 280 24.89 26.43 23.89
N GLN A 281 23.73 26.92 23.51
CA GLN A 281 22.56 27.12 24.38
C GLN A 281 21.33 26.52 23.73
N PRO A 282 20.59 25.62 24.43
CA PRO A 282 19.33 25.09 23.92
C PRO A 282 18.35 26.22 23.56
N VAL A 283 17.61 26.02 22.48
CA VAL A 283 16.56 26.94 22.02
C VAL A 283 15.27 26.18 21.89
N ASP A 284 14.21 26.75 22.42
CA ASP A 284 12.87 26.21 22.27
C ASP A 284 12.33 26.42 20.85
N PHE A 285 11.54 25.50 20.35
CA PHE A 285 10.79 25.60 19.11
C PHE A 285 9.36 25.12 19.32
N VAL A 286 8.47 25.45 18.40
CA VAL A 286 7.06 25.10 18.48
C VAL A 286 6.75 24.09 17.41
N VAL A 287 6.32 22.90 17.79
CA VAL A 287 5.78 21.92 16.86
C VAL A 287 4.36 22.34 16.49
N VAL A 288 4.08 22.48 15.21
CA VAL A 288 2.79 22.93 14.67
C VAL A 288 2.09 21.84 13.86
N SER A 289 2.85 20.86 13.36
CA SER A 289 2.31 19.69 12.66
C SER A 289 3.19 18.47 12.95
N VAL A 290 2.56 17.30 13.02
CA VAL A 290 3.21 15.98 13.08
C VAL A 290 2.63 15.15 11.96
N ASP A 291 3.48 14.50 11.19
CA ASP A 291 3.14 13.89 9.91
C ASP A 291 2.40 14.91 9.02
N ASP A 292 1.25 14.62 8.48
CA ASP A 292 0.40 15.58 7.77
C ASP A 292 -0.62 16.30 8.69
N GLN A 293 -0.61 15.97 9.99
CA GLN A 293 -1.61 16.46 10.94
C GLN A 293 -1.19 17.74 11.63
N ALA A 294 -1.83 18.83 11.28
CA ALA A 294 -1.67 20.10 11.95
C ALA A 294 -2.28 20.07 13.36
N LEU A 295 -1.50 20.49 14.35
CA LEU A 295 -1.89 20.42 15.75
C LEU A 295 -2.87 21.55 16.12
N ALA A 296 -3.98 21.18 16.77
CA ALA A 296 -4.95 22.16 17.29
C ALA A 296 -4.32 23.09 18.36
N SER A 297 -3.31 22.58 19.07
CA SER A 297 -2.53 23.36 20.06
C SER A 297 -1.05 23.10 19.81
N PRO A 298 -0.25 24.16 19.58
CA PRO A 298 1.19 24.02 19.37
C PRO A 298 1.89 23.44 20.59
N LEU A 299 2.90 22.60 20.35
CA LEU A 299 3.73 22.00 21.39
C LEU A 299 5.09 22.71 21.47
N VAL A 300 5.44 23.23 22.63
CA VAL A 300 6.75 23.87 22.87
C VAL A 300 7.76 22.83 23.28
N GLN A 301 8.86 22.73 22.55
CA GLN A 301 9.93 21.77 22.80
C GLN A 301 11.30 22.38 22.54
N ASN A 302 12.36 21.88 23.17
CA ASN A 302 13.75 22.20 22.83
C ASN A 302 14.51 21.02 22.23
N ARG A 303 13.98 19.82 22.35
CA ARG A 303 14.32 18.63 21.55
C ARG A 303 13.05 18.07 20.96
N PHE A 304 13.05 17.80 19.68
CA PHE A 304 11.96 17.06 19.10
C PHE A 304 12.12 15.58 19.51
N GLN A 305 11.28 15.23 20.41
CA GLN A 305 11.04 13.87 20.78
C GLN A 305 9.54 13.72 20.61
N ASN A 306 9.03 13.11 19.52
CA ASN A 306 7.61 12.95 19.22
C ASN A 306 6.72 13.14 20.45
N SER A 307 6.15 14.31 20.65
CA SER A 307 5.30 14.75 21.74
C SER A 307 5.71 14.38 23.19
N ASP A 308 6.57 13.37 23.43
CA ASP A 308 6.98 12.91 24.76
C ASP A 308 8.36 12.24 24.81
N GLY A 309 9.28 12.67 23.99
CA GLY A 309 10.64 12.14 24.06
C GLY A 309 10.98 11.12 22.98
N ARG A 310 10.16 10.96 21.95
CA ARG A 310 10.42 10.06 20.81
C ARG A 310 11.24 10.74 19.71
N LEU A 311 11.84 9.89 18.89
CA LEU A 311 12.66 10.29 17.75
C LEU A 311 11.79 10.62 16.53
N LEU A 312 12.31 11.45 15.61
CA LEU A 312 11.77 11.52 14.27
C LEU A 312 12.19 10.24 13.53
N ALA A 313 11.30 9.27 13.50
CA ALA A 313 11.50 7.99 12.84
C ALA A 313 11.64 8.16 11.32
N THR A 314 12.14 7.13 10.64
CA THR A 314 12.06 7.02 9.18
C THR A 314 10.60 7.12 8.73
N GLY A 315 10.36 7.90 7.68
CA GLY A 315 9.01 8.21 7.20
C GLY A 315 8.29 9.32 7.98
N GLY A 316 8.71 9.64 9.21
CA GLY A 316 8.08 10.67 10.04
C GLY A 316 8.32 12.09 9.50
N ARG A 317 7.34 12.98 9.71
CA ARG A 317 7.39 14.39 9.31
C ARG A 317 7.02 15.28 10.46
N VAL A 318 7.58 16.51 10.46
CA VAL A 318 7.28 17.50 11.48
C VAL A 318 7.43 18.92 10.93
N SER A 319 6.48 19.79 11.25
CA SER A 319 6.62 21.21 10.98
C SER A 319 6.84 21.97 12.27
N ILE A 320 7.89 22.82 12.29
CA ILE A 320 8.28 23.59 13.46
C ILE A 320 8.34 25.08 13.16
N LEU A 321 7.85 25.89 14.09
CA LEU A 321 8.05 27.33 14.09
C LEU A 321 9.35 27.63 14.82
N VAL A 322 10.26 28.32 14.15
CA VAL A 322 11.56 28.74 14.69
C VAL A 322 11.66 30.26 14.73
N THR A 323 12.52 30.77 15.61
CA THR A 323 12.81 32.23 15.74
C THR A 323 14.30 32.50 15.68
N GLY A 324 14.68 33.44 14.85
CA GLY A 324 16.08 33.86 14.73
C GLY A 324 16.59 34.52 16.02
N PRO A 325 17.78 34.11 16.55
CA PRO A 325 18.35 34.67 17.76
C PRO A 325 18.57 36.18 17.64
N ALA A 326 18.15 36.92 18.66
CA ALA A 326 18.26 38.40 18.67
C ALA A 326 19.61 38.95 19.19
N ASP A 327 20.44 38.09 19.77
CA ASP A 327 21.66 38.41 20.48
C ASP A 327 22.96 38.29 19.65
N GLY A 328 22.82 38.19 18.31
CA GLY A 328 23.96 38.04 17.38
C GLY A 328 24.50 36.61 17.30
N ARG A 329 23.80 35.63 17.87
CA ARG A 329 24.09 34.20 17.73
C ARG A 329 23.46 33.66 16.45
N VAL A 330 23.86 32.47 16.05
CA VAL A 330 23.21 31.71 14.97
C VAL A 330 22.44 30.54 15.55
N LEU A 331 21.29 30.22 14.94
CA LEU A 331 20.47 29.08 15.29
C LEU A 331 20.95 27.85 14.51
N ARG A 332 20.94 26.67 15.15
CA ARG A 332 21.30 25.43 14.50
C ARG A 332 20.21 24.39 14.74
N LEU A 333 19.86 23.63 13.68
CA LEU A 333 19.16 22.36 13.79
C LEU A 333 20.20 21.25 13.91
N ARG A 334 20.03 20.40 14.90
CA ARG A 334 20.98 19.32 15.20
C ARG A 334 20.23 18.01 15.39
N THR A 335 20.89 16.90 15.07
CA THR A 335 20.53 15.60 15.59
C THR A 335 21.46 15.21 16.73
N PHE A 336 20.93 14.63 17.78
CA PHE A 336 21.65 14.20 18.97
C PHE A 336 21.65 12.69 19.03
N LEU A 337 22.67 12.08 19.68
CA LEU A 337 22.61 10.67 20.02
C LEU A 337 21.36 10.42 20.88
N ASN A 338 20.58 9.45 20.47
CA ASN A 338 19.51 8.96 21.31
C ASN A 338 20.10 7.94 22.28
N PHE A 339 20.25 8.37 23.52
CA PHE A 339 20.40 7.43 24.61
C PHE A 339 18.98 7.18 25.15
N ASN A 340 18.36 6.04 24.84
CA ASN A 340 17.10 5.60 25.47
C ASN A 340 17.23 5.41 27.00
N GLY A 341 17.94 6.34 27.66
CA GLY A 341 18.27 6.29 29.07
C GLY A 341 19.38 5.30 29.46
N TYR A 342 19.93 4.57 28.48
CA TYR A 342 21.00 3.60 28.69
C TYR A 342 22.30 4.07 28.03
N PRO A 343 23.27 4.56 28.80
CA PRO A 343 24.53 5.11 28.25
C PRO A 343 25.41 4.06 27.55
N ASN A 344 25.07 2.78 27.64
CA ASN A 344 25.83 1.68 27.02
C ASN A 344 25.10 1.05 25.81
N LEU A 345 23.85 1.46 25.53
CA LEU A 345 23.11 1.09 24.35
C LEU A 345 23.06 2.32 23.46
N VAL A 346 24.12 2.55 22.72
CA VAL A 346 24.01 3.29 21.47
C VAL A 346 23.07 2.43 20.64
N ASP A 347 21.82 2.87 20.43
CA ASP A 347 21.01 2.31 19.39
C ASP A 347 21.86 2.37 18.12
N GLN A 348 22.24 1.21 17.58
CA GLN A 348 23.14 1.11 16.44
C GLN A 348 22.59 1.84 15.20
N ASN A 349 21.31 2.21 15.25
CA ASN A 349 20.55 2.89 14.23
C ASN A 349 20.30 4.38 14.52
N SER A 350 20.76 4.89 15.66
CA SER A 350 20.76 6.33 15.90
C SER A 350 21.86 6.96 15.08
N PHE A 351 21.47 7.95 14.29
CA PHE A 351 22.43 8.73 13.51
C PHE A 351 23.46 9.40 14.42
N PRO A 352 24.75 9.44 14.05
CA PRO A 352 25.75 10.14 14.82
C PRO A 352 25.39 11.62 14.99
N GLU A 353 25.75 12.18 16.11
CA GLU A 353 25.51 13.59 16.43
C GLU A 353 26.06 14.53 15.35
N GLN A 354 25.18 15.32 14.73
CA GLN A 354 25.54 16.24 13.65
C GLN A 354 24.80 17.58 13.72
N VAL A 355 25.43 18.62 13.15
CA VAL A 355 24.77 19.87 12.79
C VAL A 355 24.15 19.69 11.40
N LEU A 356 22.85 19.79 11.30
CA LEU A 356 22.09 19.60 10.05
C LEU A 356 21.93 20.92 9.29
N LEU A 357 21.52 21.99 9.98
CA LEU A 357 21.20 23.28 9.38
C LEU A 357 21.68 24.42 10.29
N VAL A 358 22.17 25.49 9.69
CA VAL A 358 22.67 26.67 10.41
C VAL A 358 22.02 27.93 9.85
N SER A 359 21.50 28.80 10.73
CA SER A 359 20.98 30.10 10.31
C SER A 359 22.11 31.05 9.93
N ASP A 360 21.90 31.81 8.86
CA ASP A 360 22.81 32.89 8.43
C ASP A 360 22.01 34.19 8.20
N PRO A 361 22.16 35.20 9.09
CA PRO A 361 21.39 36.44 8.95
C PRO A 361 21.82 37.30 7.76
N SER A 362 22.92 36.96 7.10
CA SER A 362 23.39 37.68 5.89
C SER A 362 22.69 37.20 4.62
N LEU A 363 22.11 36.00 4.64
CA LEU A 363 21.34 35.45 3.51
C LEU A 363 19.97 36.09 3.42
N SER A 364 19.38 36.00 2.22
CA SER A 364 18.04 36.53 1.95
C SER A 364 16.97 35.79 2.73
N SER A 365 16.04 36.52 3.34
CA SER A 365 14.82 35.96 3.98
C SER A 365 13.74 37.05 4.06
N LEU A 366 12.49 36.65 4.32
CA LEU A 366 11.36 37.59 4.38
C LEU A 366 11.42 38.55 5.54
N GLY A 367 12.07 38.19 6.67
CA GLY A 367 12.19 39.00 7.87
C GLY A 367 10.88 39.21 8.63
N ALA A 368 9.86 38.35 8.35
CA ALA A 368 8.57 38.42 9.02
C ALA A 368 8.64 37.95 10.47
N SER A 369 7.81 38.53 11.34
CA SER A 369 7.72 38.14 12.75
C SER A 369 6.26 38.15 13.18
N ILE A 370 5.89 37.18 13.99
CA ILE A 370 4.56 37.09 14.59
C ILE A 370 4.68 36.95 16.10
N PRO A 371 3.69 37.41 16.88
CA PRO A 371 3.63 37.06 18.30
C PRO A 371 3.62 35.54 18.47
N TYR A 372 4.26 35.05 19.53
CA TYR A 372 4.24 33.62 19.83
C TYR A 372 2.79 33.10 19.82
N PRO A 373 2.47 32.06 18.98
CA PRO A 373 1.10 31.63 18.81
C PRO A 373 0.59 30.95 20.08
N VAL A 374 -0.50 31.49 20.64
CA VAL A 374 -1.21 30.89 21.77
C VAL A 374 -2.33 29.97 21.28
N SER A 375 -2.86 30.26 20.09
CA SER A 375 -3.84 29.44 19.37
C SER A 375 -3.65 29.63 17.86
N LEU A 376 -3.89 28.61 17.10
CA LEU A 376 -3.79 28.62 15.64
C LEU A 376 -5.18 28.54 15.01
N THR A 377 -5.39 29.29 13.91
CA THR A 377 -6.64 29.33 13.18
C THR A 377 -6.39 28.93 11.74
N ARG A 378 -7.05 27.88 11.26
CA ARG A 378 -6.91 27.43 9.87
C ARG A 378 -7.64 28.35 8.91
N ASN A 379 -7.08 28.56 7.72
CA ASN A 379 -7.72 29.29 6.63
C ASN A 379 -8.87 28.49 6.04
N ASN A 380 -8.72 27.17 5.96
CA ASN A 380 -9.75 26.28 5.43
C ASN A 380 -9.92 25.09 6.39
N PRO A 381 -10.88 25.15 7.35
CA PRO A 381 -11.10 24.02 8.24
C PRO A 381 -11.73 22.87 7.46
N SER A 382 -10.93 21.88 7.09
CA SER A 382 -11.42 20.63 6.51
C SER A 382 -12.18 19.81 7.56
N PRO A 383 -13.29 19.13 7.20
CA PRO A 383 -13.95 18.17 8.09
C PRO A 383 -13.04 17.02 8.52
N PHE A 384 -11.99 16.73 7.78
CA PHE A 384 -10.95 15.75 8.16
C PHE A 384 -10.28 16.07 9.50
N TYR A 385 -10.25 17.34 9.91
CA TYR A 385 -9.69 17.74 11.20
C TYR A 385 -10.71 17.69 12.34
N SER A 386 -11.97 17.50 12.00
CA SER A 386 -13.04 17.14 12.94
C SER A 386 -13.24 15.62 13.03
N VAL A 387 -12.23 14.83 12.65
CA VAL A 387 -12.28 13.36 12.76
C VAL A 387 -12.68 12.99 14.18
N PRO A 388 -13.61 12.06 14.33
CA PRO A 388 -14.04 11.61 15.65
C PRO A 388 -12.83 11.22 16.48
N ASP A 389 -12.72 11.76 17.67
CA ASP A 389 -11.73 11.31 18.63
C ASP A 389 -11.94 9.81 18.86
N LEU A 390 -11.03 8.99 18.33
CA LEU A 390 -11.15 7.53 18.44
C LEU A 390 -10.99 7.03 19.87
N GLN A 391 -10.56 7.89 20.79
CA GLN A 391 -10.51 7.58 22.23
C GLN A 391 -11.84 7.05 22.77
N ASN A 392 -12.95 7.65 22.34
CA ASN A 392 -14.29 7.33 22.81
C ASN A 392 -15.10 6.50 21.81
N ALA A 393 -14.51 6.09 20.69
CA ALA A 393 -15.17 5.26 19.70
C ALA A 393 -15.43 3.85 20.24
N GLU A 394 -16.53 3.24 19.82
CA GLU A 394 -16.76 1.80 20.04
C GLU A 394 -15.74 1.03 19.20
N VAL A 395 -15.07 0.07 19.80
CA VAL A 395 -14.08 -0.78 19.13
C VAL A 395 -14.77 -2.03 18.61
N ASP A 396 -14.79 -2.18 17.29
CA ASP A 396 -15.43 -3.32 16.61
C ASP A 396 -14.60 -4.60 16.72
N ASN A 397 -13.26 -4.46 16.71
CA ASN A 397 -12.35 -5.58 16.80
C ASN A 397 -11.00 -5.17 17.41
N SER A 398 -10.27 -6.13 17.98
CA SER A 398 -8.93 -5.89 18.54
C SER A 398 -7.94 -6.93 18.00
N ARG A 399 -6.73 -6.47 17.67
CA ARG A 399 -5.64 -7.30 17.15
C ARG A 399 -4.36 -7.09 17.94
N GLU A 400 -3.48 -8.10 17.93
CA GLU A 400 -2.11 -7.94 18.38
C GLU A 400 -1.17 -8.30 17.22
N GLN A 401 -0.17 -7.44 16.99
CA GLN A 401 0.93 -7.71 16.07
C GLN A 401 2.24 -7.75 16.86
N ILE A 402 3.06 -8.76 16.59
CA ILE A 402 4.33 -9.01 17.29
C ILE A 402 5.46 -8.76 16.29
N PHE A 403 6.34 -7.80 16.62
CA PHE A 403 7.54 -7.47 15.87
C PHE A 403 8.72 -8.21 16.46
N GLY A 404 9.37 -9.09 15.69
CA GLY A 404 10.43 -9.99 16.14
C GLY A 404 11.84 -9.40 15.99
N ALA A 405 12.84 -10.05 16.59
CA ALA A 405 14.25 -9.68 16.45
C ALA A 405 14.84 -10.04 15.06
N ILE A 406 14.32 -11.05 14.40
CA ILE A 406 14.49 -11.27 12.96
C ILE A 406 13.36 -10.48 12.29
N PRO A 407 13.56 -9.91 11.09
CA PRO A 407 12.52 -9.09 10.42
C PRO A 407 11.23 -9.89 10.18
N THR A 408 10.39 -10.01 11.20
CA THR A 408 9.12 -10.78 11.18
C THR A 408 7.99 -10.01 11.83
N ILE A 409 6.78 -10.18 11.31
CA ILE A 409 5.53 -9.84 11.99
C ILE A 409 4.79 -11.14 12.29
N ASN A 410 4.33 -11.32 13.55
CA ASN A 410 3.63 -12.51 14.01
C ASN A 410 4.38 -13.82 13.68
N PHE A 411 5.72 -13.77 13.78
CA PHE A 411 6.65 -14.88 13.47
C PHE A 411 6.71 -15.31 12.00
N GLY A 412 6.06 -14.57 11.10
CA GLY A 412 6.13 -14.74 9.65
C GLY A 412 6.96 -13.63 8.99
N MET A 413 7.44 -13.91 7.77
CA MET A 413 8.08 -12.93 6.87
C MET A 413 7.16 -12.75 5.66
N PHE A 414 7.03 -11.51 5.17
CA PHE A 414 6.29 -11.24 3.95
C PHE A 414 6.82 -12.10 2.77
N PRO A 415 5.95 -12.66 1.91
CA PRO A 415 4.47 -12.51 1.89
C PRO A 415 3.72 -13.49 2.82
N ASN A 416 4.42 -14.26 3.65
CA ASN A 416 3.86 -15.36 4.44
C ASN A 416 3.33 -14.94 5.83
N VAL A 417 2.97 -13.67 6.00
CA VAL A 417 2.30 -13.15 7.21
C VAL A 417 0.78 -13.23 7.01
N PRO A 418 0.01 -13.69 8.02
CA PRO A 418 -1.45 -13.68 7.94
C PRO A 418 -1.99 -12.27 7.71
N TRP A 419 -2.93 -12.14 6.79
CA TRP A 419 -3.54 -10.84 6.47
C TRP A 419 -4.41 -10.33 7.60
N SER A 420 -4.32 -9.03 7.88
CA SER A 420 -5.33 -8.31 8.64
C SER A 420 -6.50 -7.96 7.72
N GLN A 421 -7.73 -8.28 8.17
CA GLN A 421 -8.95 -8.07 7.37
C GLN A 421 -9.96 -7.22 8.14
N PRO A 422 -9.73 -5.91 8.27
CA PRO A 422 -10.72 -4.99 8.85
C PRO A 422 -11.91 -4.81 7.92
N ARG A 423 -13.04 -4.30 8.46
CA ARG A 423 -14.21 -3.92 7.65
C ARG A 423 -14.21 -2.44 7.38
N ALA A 424 -14.67 -2.04 6.20
CA ALA A 424 -14.89 -0.65 5.86
C ALA A 424 -15.82 0.00 6.90
N GLY A 425 -15.41 1.17 7.40
CA GLY A 425 -16.09 1.93 8.44
C GLY A 425 -15.88 1.43 9.88
N SER A 426 -15.22 0.28 10.10
CA SER A 426 -14.95 -0.23 11.44
C SER A 426 -13.84 0.53 12.15
N VAL A 427 -13.91 0.57 13.48
CA VAL A 427 -12.81 1.02 14.35
C VAL A 427 -12.16 -0.19 14.99
N GLU A 428 -10.89 -0.41 14.70
CA GLU A 428 -10.11 -1.47 15.34
C GLU A 428 -9.07 -0.92 16.31
N GLU A 429 -8.81 -1.65 17.40
CA GLU A 429 -7.72 -1.38 18.34
C GLU A 429 -6.60 -2.39 18.13
N TRP A 430 -5.43 -1.90 17.76
CA TRP A 430 -4.26 -2.74 17.51
C TRP A 430 -3.21 -2.56 18.62
N THR A 431 -2.76 -3.67 19.20
CA THR A 431 -1.62 -3.69 20.11
C THR A 431 -0.38 -4.13 19.33
N LEU A 432 0.57 -3.23 19.17
CA LEU A 432 1.86 -3.47 18.54
C LEU A 432 2.85 -3.84 19.64
N SER A 433 3.35 -5.08 19.65
CA SER A 433 4.23 -5.62 20.69
C SER A 433 5.63 -5.87 20.10
N ASN A 434 6.65 -5.21 20.64
CA ASN A 434 8.02 -5.37 20.20
C ASN A 434 8.72 -6.45 21.04
N TRP A 435 9.11 -7.54 20.39
CA TRP A 435 9.84 -8.68 20.97
C TRP A 435 11.33 -8.67 20.59
N SER A 436 11.87 -7.51 20.28
CA SER A 436 13.27 -7.33 19.91
C SER A 436 13.96 -6.31 20.80
N PRO A 437 15.29 -6.28 20.84
CA PRO A 437 16.06 -5.26 21.53
C PRO A 437 16.15 -3.92 20.77
N ASP A 438 15.65 -3.88 19.52
CA ASP A 438 15.71 -2.74 18.62
C ASP A 438 14.37 -2.02 18.53
N ASN A 439 14.39 -0.73 18.19
CA ASN A 439 13.20 0.03 17.87
C ASN A 439 12.65 -0.36 16.48
N HIS A 440 11.33 -0.35 16.34
CA HIS A 440 10.65 -0.52 15.06
C HIS A 440 9.70 0.64 14.80
N PRO A 441 9.97 1.53 13.82
CA PRO A 441 8.99 2.51 13.38
C PRO A 441 7.90 1.76 12.61
N PHE A 442 6.73 1.68 13.20
CA PHE A 442 5.54 1.12 12.58
C PHE A 442 4.93 2.15 11.65
N HIS A 443 4.70 1.76 10.42
CA HIS A 443 3.91 2.50 9.43
C HIS A 443 2.71 1.67 8.98
N LEU A 444 1.59 2.35 8.84
CA LEU A 444 0.37 1.81 8.25
C LEU A 444 -0.05 2.75 7.12
N HIS A 445 -0.41 2.20 5.96
CA HIS A 445 -0.94 2.98 4.82
C HIS A 445 -2.36 3.51 5.10
N GLU A 446 -2.66 3.70 6.37
CA GLU A 446 -3.84 4.36 6.94
C GLU A 446 -3.41 5.16 8.17
N ARG A 447 -4.16 6.18 8.51
CA ARG A 447 -3.88 6.98 9.70
C ARG A 447 -4.47 6.34 10.94
N PHE A 448 -3.80 6.54 12.06
CA PHE A 448 -4.21 6.02 13.36
C PHE A 448 -4.04 7.06 14.47
N GLN A 449 -4.79 6.86 15.56
CA GLN A 449 -4.59 7.59 16.81
C GLN A 449 -3.84 6.71 17.81
N VAL A 450 -2.77 7.23 18.41
CA VAL A 450 -2.05 6.52 19.47
C VAL A 450 -2.81 6.64 20.78
N MET A 451 -3.18 5.50 21.35
CA MET A 451 -3.88 5.42 22.63
C MET A 451 -2.92 5.39 23.80
N SER A 452 -1.82 4.64 23.67
CA SER A 452 -0.78 4.56 24.70
C SER A 452 0.53 4.00 24.12
N THR A 453 1.64 4.30 24.79
CA THR A 453 2.91 3.60 24.59
C THR A 453 3.48 3.14 25.92
N VAL A 454 4.21 2.03 25.91
CA VAL A 454 4.96 1.54 27.06
C VAL A 454 6.39 1.28 26.63
N ASP A 455 7.31 2.10 27.12
CA ASP A 455 8.75 1.90 26.98
C ASP A 455 9.29 1.28 28.27
N PRO A 456 9.56 -0.04 28.32
CA PRO A 456 10.03 -0.68 29.53
C PRO A 456 11.47 -0.31 29.92
N ASN A 457 12.24 0.23 28.96
CA ASN A 457 13.61 0.69 29.20
C ASN A 457 13.64 2.14 29.72
N ASN A 458 12.66 2.94 29.35
CA ASN A 458 12.51 4.33 29.79
C ASN A 458 11.04 4.65 30.10
N PRO A 459 10.53 4.26 31.30
CA PRO A 459 9.12 4.49 31.65
C PRO A 459 8.69 5.97 31.58
N GLY A 460 9.63 6.92 31.67
CA GLY A 460 9.36 8.34 31.50
C GLY A 460 8.98 8.76 30.07
N ASN A 461 9.28 7.90 29.07
CA ASN A 461 8.89 8.08 27.67
C ASN A 461 7.55 7.41 27.34
N SER A 462 6.94 6.72 28.30
CA SER A 462 5.64 6.09 28.09
C SER A 462 4.52 7.13 28.00
N ILE A 463 3.63 6.97 27.00
CA ILE A 463 2.41 7.76 26.85
C ILE A 463 1.26 6.98 27.48
N LEU A 464 0.62 7.56 28.49
CA LEU A 464 -0.46 6.90 29.24
C LEU A 464 -1.84 7.45 28.88
N GLU A 465 -1.89 8.51 28.09
CA GLU A 465 -3.12 9.16 27.63
C GLU A 465 -3.11 9.22 26.10
N PRO A 466 -4.25 9.13 25.42
CA PRO A 466 -4.33 9.20 23.96
C PRO A 466 -3.74 10.51 23.40
N LEU A 467 -3.01 10.41 22.30
CA LEU A 467 -2.53 11.60 21.58
C LEU A 467 -3.72 12.30 20.90
N PRO A 468 -3.79 13.65 20.96
CA PRO A 468 -4.92 14.41 20.44
C PRO A 468 -4.83 14.65 18.92
N PHE A 469 -4.13 13.79 18.19
CA PHE A 469 -3.94 13.89 16.73
C PHE A 469 -3.70 12.52 16.10
N PHE A 470 -3.92 12.43 14.80
CA PHE A 470 -3.59 11.27 14.00
C PHE A 470 -2.15 11.32 13.51
N GLN A 471 -1.61 10.16 13.18
CA GLN A 471 -0.30 10.00 12.52
C GLN A 471 -0.32 8.68 11.73
N ASP A 472 0.68 8.48 10.89
CA ASP A 472 0.86 7.25 10.08
C ASP A 472 2.15 6.49 10.43
N VAL A 473 3.05 7.12 11.21
CA VAL A 473 4.27 6.50 11.71
C VAL A 473 4.36 6.60 13.22
N ILE A 474 4.70 5.52 13.90
CA ILE A 474 4.95 5.49 15.35
C ILE A 474 6.10 4.55 15.69
N ASP A 475 7.02 4.99 16.53
CA ASP A 475 8.07 4.13 17.05
C ASP A 475 7.54 3.14 18.08
N ILE A 476 7.80 1.83 17.88
CA ILE A 476 7.53 0.79 18.88
C ILE A 476 8.79 0.61 19.71
N PRO A 477 8.79 1.00 21.01
CA PRO A 477 9.96 0.89 21.86
C PRO A 477 10.47 -0.56 21.96
N PRO A 478 11.78 -0.79 22.20
CA PRO A 478 12.32 -2.14 22.34
C PRO A 478 11.84 -2.84 23.60
N ALA A 479 11.91 -4.17 23.62
CA ALA A 479 11.72 -4.95 24.83
C ALA A 479 12.78 -4.59 25.90
N LEU A 480 12.48 -4.86 27.18
CA LEU A 480 13.40 -4.58 28.29
C LEU A 480 14.72 -5.35 28.09
N VAL A 481 15.83 -4.61 28.16
CA VAL A 481 17.17 -5.16 28.08
C VAL A 481 17.92 -4.96 29.40
N ASP A 482 18.97 -5.76 29.63
CA ASP A 482 19.87 -5.60 30.75
C ASP A 482 20.96 -4.53 30.47
N GLU A 483 21.88 -4.34 31.42
CA GLU A 483 22.99 -3.38 31.30
C GLU A 483 23.98 -3.67 30.14
N ASN A 484 23.89 -4.86 29.53
CA ASN A 484 24.70 -5.27 28.39
C ASN A 484 23.92 -5.24 27.07
N GLY A 485 22.66 -4.76 27.07
CA GLY A 485 21.80 -4.74 25.91
C GLY A 485 21.12 -6.07 25.57
N VAL A 486 21.17 -7.04 26.49
CA VAL A 486 20.58 -8.35 26.27
C VAL A 486 19.14 -8.36 26.78
N MET A 487 18.25 -8.82 25.94
CA MET A 487 16.81 -8.88 26.22
C MET A 487 16.51 -9.75 27.46
N ILE A 488 15.70 -9.27 28.38
CA ILE A 488 15.29 -10.02 29.57
C ILE A 488 14.11 -10.91 29.21
N LEU A 489 14.35 -12.24 29.24
CA LEU A 489 13.39 -13.25 28.83
C LEU A 489 12.68 -13.94 30.00
N ASN A 490 11.50 -14.46 29.75
CA ASN A 490 10.80 -15.44 30.54
C ASN A 490 11.44 -16.85 30.36
N ARG A 491 10.98 -17.84 31.11
CA ARG A 491 11.49 -19.22 31.01
C ARG A 491 11.18 -19.92 29.69
N ASP A 492 10.15 -19.47 28.99
CA ASP A 492 9.71 -19.98 27.69
C ASP A 492 10.39 -19.29 26.51
N GLY A 493 11.30 -18.33 26.75
CA GLY A 493 12.03 -17.59 25.74
C GLY A 493 11.32 -16.31 25.24
N THR A 494 10.13 -16.01 25.73
CA THR A 494 9.43 -14.75 25.37
C THR A 494 10.00 -13.57 26.14
N PRO A 495 9.94 -12.32 25.61
CA PRO A 495 10.32 -11.12 26.36
C PRO A 495 9.50 -10.98 27.65
N LYS A 496 10.18 -10.69 28.74
CA LYS A 496 9.50 -10.51 30.04
C LYS A 496 8.68 -9.22 30.07
N PHE A 497 9.17 -8.18 29.41
CA PHE A 497 8.53 -6.89 29.28
C PHE A 497 8.75 -6.38 27.86
N PRO A 498 7.85 -6.67 26.91
CA PRO A 498 7.92 -6.12 25.57
C PRO A 498 7.63 -4.63 25.58
N GLY A 499 8.24 -3.88 24.68
CA GLY A 499 7.77 -2.55 24.33
C GLY A 499 6.41 -2.63 23.64
N LYS A 500 5.53 -1.66 23.86
CA LYS A 500 4.16 -1.71 23.32
C LYS A 500 3.69 -0.35 22.86
N VAL A 501 2.92 -0.36 21.77
CA VAL A 501 2.08 0.76 21.33
C VAL A 501 0.67 0.24 21.12
N VAL A 502 -0.31 0.98 21.61
CA VAL A 502 -1.73 0.72 21.32
C VAL A 502 -2.22 1.85 20.41
N ILE A 503 -2.75 1.47 19.26
CA ILE A 503 -3.34 2.40 18.29
C ILE A 503 -4.81 2.08 18.04
N ARG A 504 -5.57 3.08 17.61
CA ARG A 504 -6.89 2.88 17.01
C ARG A 504 -6.91 3.40 15.59
N VAL A 505 -7.48 2.59 14.72
CA VAL A 505 -7.62 2.85 13.28
C VAL A 505 -9.09 2.82 12.92
N GLN A 506 -9.56 3.80 12.17
CA GLN A 506 -10.85 3.74 11.49
C GLN A 506 -10.58 3.45 10.01
N PHE A 507 -11.11 2.33 9.51
CA PHE A 507 -10.88 1.88 8.14
C PHE A 507 -11.92 2.49 7.19
N ASP A 508 -11.70 3.72 6.74
CA ASP A 508 -12.58 4.47 5.84
C ASP A 508 -11.94 4.80 4.47
N GLY A 509 -10.68 4.42 4.25
CA GLY A 509 -9.89 4.70 3.04
C GLY A 509 -10.22 3.86 1.80
N GLY A 510 -11.24 3.02 1.82
CA GLY A 510 -11.65 2.23 0.66
C GLY A 510 -11.53 0.71 0.85
N LEU A 511 -12.13 -0.05 -0.10
CA LEU A 511 -11.90 -1.48 -0.20
C LEU A 511 -10.55 -1.74 -0.88
N GLY A 512 -9.84 -2.76 -0.44
CA GLY A 512 -8.63 -3.17 -1.11
C GLY A 512 -7.50 -3.60 -0.21
N GLY A 513 -6.36 -3.91 -0.83
CA GLY A 513 -5.17 -4.38 -0.14
C GLY A 513 -4.10 -3.31 -0.08
N PHE A 514 -3.59 -3.07 1.12
CA PHE A 514 -2.43 -2.24 1.42
C PHE A 514 -1.55 -2.95 2.43
N VAL A 515 -0.55 -2.29 2.98
CA VAL A 515 0.40 -2.93 3.90
C VAL A 515 0.53 -2.17 5.21
N ASP A 516 0.95 -2.90 6.24
CA ASP A 516 1.60 -2.35 7.42
C ASP A 516 3.01 -2.95 7.52
N HIS A 517 3.97 -2.17 8.00
CA HIS A 517 5.35 -2.62 8.05
C HIS A 517 6.21 -1.80 9.03
N CYS A 518 7.40 -2.34 9.34
CA CYS A 518 8.47 -1.57 9.95
C CYS A 518 9.08 -0.63 8.92
N HIS A 519 9.09 0.68 9.18
CA HIS A 519 9.63 1.66 8.23
C HIS A 519 11.16 1.81 8.26
N ARG A 520 11.88 0.96 8.96
CA ARG A 520 13.27 0.66 8.63
C ARG A 520 13.24 -0.19 7.36
N LEU A 521 13.51 0.41 6.21
CA LEU A 521 13.33 -0.28 4.92
C LEU A 521 14.17 -1.55 4.76
N PRO A 522 15.38 -1.70 5.37
CA PRO A 522 16.05 -3.00 5.41
C PRO A 522 15.25 -4.08 6.15
N HIS A 523 14.48 -3.73 7.19
CA HIS A 523 13.62 -4.68 7.88
C HIS A 523 12.37 -5.03 7.04
N GLU A 524 11.80 -4.05 6.36
CA GLU A 524 10.70 -4.24 5.41
C GLU A 524 11.13 -5.20 4.28
N ASP A 525 12.27 -4.90 3.61
CA ASP A 525 12.84 -5.75 2.56
C ASP A 525 13.23 -7.15 3.08
N GLY A 526 13.61 -7.25 4.37
CA GLY A 526 13.83 -8.51 5.06
C GLY A 526 12.56 -9.27 5.44
N GLY A 527 11.37 -8.74 5.16
CA GLY A 527 10.07 -9.38 5.37
C GLY A 527 9.25 -8.88 6.56
N MET A 528 9.67 -7.80 7.26
CA MET A 528 8.88 -7.19 8.34
C MET A 528 7.75 -6.31 7.77
N MET A 529 6.87 -6.92 7.01
CA MET A 529 5.71 -6.34 6.35
C MET A 529 4.54 -7.32 6.40
N ALA A 530 3.31 -6.82 6.53
CA ALA A 530 2.09 -7.61 6.47
C ALA A 530 1.07 -6.93 5.57
N GLN A 531 0.18 -7.73 4.99
CA GLN A 531 -0.91 -7.21 4.17
C GLN A 531 -2.13 -6.92 5.03
N VAL A 532 -2.78 -5.81 4.73
CA VAL A 532 -4.09 -5.43 5.25
C VAL A 532 -5.05 -5.38 4.08
N LYS A 533 -6.20 -6.04 4.21
CA LYS A 533 -7.26 -6.01 3.19
C LYS A 533 -8.55 -5.56 3.82
N THR A 534 -8.99 -4.35 3.49
CA THR A 534 -10.30 -3.86 3.91
C THR A 534 -11.41 -4.62 3.20
N LEU A 535 -12.27 -5.26 3.98
CA LEU A 535 -13.46 -5.96 3.50
C LEU A 535 -14.66 -5.01 3.47
N PRO A 536 -15.68 -5.26 2.63
CA PRO A 536 -16.92 -4.51 2.68
C PRO A 536 -17.53 -4.47 4.09
N ALA A 537 -18.17 -3.38 4.45
CA ALA A 537 -18.88 -3.24 5.73
C ALA A 537 -19.88 -4.38 5.95
N ILE A 538 -20.53 -4.82 4.88
CA ILE A 538 -21.40 -5.99 4.86
C ILE A 538 -21.01 -6.84 3.66
N SER A 539 -20.49 -8.05 3.91
CA SER A 539 -20.28 -9.03 2.85
C SER A 539 -21.61 -9.66 2.44
N ILE A 540 -21.83 -9.77 1.14
CA ILE A 540 -23.06 -10.31 0.59
C ILE A 540 -22.79 -11.44 -0.43
N PHE A 541 -23.78 -12.27 -0.65
CA PHE A 541 -23.86 -13.11 -1.84
C PHE A 541 -25.26 -13.05 -2.43
N ALA A 542 -25.36 -13.30 -3.72
CA ALA A 542 -26.64 -13.31 -4.42
C ALA A 542 -26.90 -14.63 -5.11
N THR A 543 -28.19 -14.98 -5.26
CA THR A 543 -28.64 -16.15 -6.01
C THR A 543 -29.64 -15.73 -7.07
N GLY A 544 -29.39 -16.14 -8.32
CA GLY A 544 -30.32 -15.97 -9.43
C GLY A 544 -31.34 -17.06 -9.50
N SER A 545 -32.40 -16.83 -10.26
CA SER A 545 -33.48 -17.79 -10.51
C SER A 545 -33.24 -18.59 -11.79
N ASP A 546 -33.59 -19.83 -11.79
CA ASP A 546 -33.61 -20.68 -13.00
C ASP A 546 -34.76 -20.34 -13.94
N THR A 547 -35.86 -19.87 -13.39
CA THR A 547 -37.02 -19.39 -14.13
C THR A 547 -37.55 -18.09 -13.51
N GLY A 548 -37.80 -17.07 -14.35
CA GLY A 548 -38.21 -15.76 -13.89
C GLY A 548 -37.02 -14.82 -13.71
N SER A 549 -37.25 -13.66 -13.09
CA SER A 549 -36.29 -12.59 -12.94
C SER A 549 -35.90 -12.27 -11.48
N LEU A 550 -36.31 -13.15 -10.56
CA LEU A 550 -36.07 -12.96 -9.13
C LEU A 550 -34.59 -13.21 -8.79
N VAL A 551 -33.99 -12.28 -8.12
CA VAL A 551 -32.64 -12.36 -7.51
C VAL A 551 -32.81 -12.21 -5.99
N SER A 552 -32.16 -13.07 -5.23
CA SER A 552 -32.17 -12.99 -3.76
C SER A 552 -30.76 -12.67 -3.26
N VAL A 553 -30.66 -11.61 -2.47
CA VAL A 553 -29.40 -11.13 -1.87
C VAL A 553 -29.39 -11.46 -0.38
N PHE A 554 -28.31 -12.04 0.08
CA PHE A 554 -28.16 -12.52 1.45
C PHE A 554 -26.92 -11.89 2.11
N ASN A 555 -27.00 -11.63 3.41
CA ASN A 555 -25.81 -11.37 4.21
C ASN A 555 -24.99 -12.67 4.32
N SER A 556 -23.71 -12.60 4.01
CA SER A 556 -22.86 -13.80 3.92
C SER A 556 -22.48 -14.39 5.29
N GLU A 557 -22.56 -13.63 6.37
CA GLU A 557 -22.23 -14.09 7.72
C GLU A 557 -23.40 -14.77 8.40
N THR A 558 -24.56 -14.11 8.31
CA THR A 558 -25.79 -14.58 8.98
C THR A 558 -26.63 -15.49 8.10
N ASN A 559 -26.37 -15.54 6.79
CA ASN A 559 -27.20 -16.13 5.75
C ASN A 559 -28.64 -15.59 5.72
N ALA A 560 -28.87 -14.41 6.30
CA ALA A 560 -30.19 -13.76 6.31
C ALA A 560 -30.47 -13.14 4.94
N LEU A 561 -31.70 -13.31 4.46
CA LEU A 561 -32.17 -12.63 3.25
C LEU A 561 -32.25 -11.10 3.51
N LEU A 562 -31.46 -10.33 2.79
CA LEU A 562 -31.50 -8.87 2.83
C LEU A 562 -32.56 -8.30 1.88
N LYS A 563 -32.59 -8.81 0.64
CA LYS A 563 -33.46 -8.29 -0.42
C LYS A 563 -33.83 -9.37 -1.44
N ALA A 564 -35.02 -9.24 -1.99
CA ALA A 564 -35.44 -9.93 -3.22
C ALA A 564 -35.71 -8.87 -4.31
N ILE A 565 -35.05 -9.00 -5.46
CA ILE A 565 -35.08 -8.05 -6.58
C ILE A 565 -35.79 -8.72 -7.77
N ASP A 566 -36.85 -8.13 -8.33
CA ASP A 566 -37.37 -8.51 -9.64
C ASP A 566 -36.61 -7.74 -10.73
N ALA A 567 -35.44 -8.26 -11.14
CA ALA A 567 -34.50 -7.55 -11.99
C ALA A 567 -35.05 -7.22 -13.40
N PHE A 568 -35.89 -8.11 -13.94
CA PHE A 568 -36.49 -7.94 -15.27
C PHE A 568 -38.01 -8.28 -15.23
N PRO A 569 -38.85 -7.35 -14.79
CA PRO A 569 -40.29 -7.58 -14.58
C PRO A 569 -40.99 -8.22 -15.79
N GLY A 570 -41.63 -9.36 -15.57
CA GLY A 570 -42.33 -10.13 -16.63
C GLY A 570 -41.45 -11.09 -17.44
N TYR A 571 -40.12 -11.05 -17.26
CA TYR A 571 -39.20 -12.00 -17.90
C TYR A 571 -39.22 -13.35 -17.18
N ARG A 572 -39.10 -14.45 -17.96
CA ARG A 572 -39.23 -15.82 -17.43
C ARG A 572 -38.09 -16.75 -17.82
N GLY A 573 -36.99 -16.19 -18.33
CA GLY A 573 -35.85 -16.96 -18.82
C GLY A 573 -34.78 -17.31 -17.79
N GLY A 574 -34.93 -16.87 -16.54
CA GLY A 574 -33.95 -17.06 -15.50
C GLY A 574 -32.84 -15.97 -15.47
N THR A 575 -32.09 -15.90 -14.37
CA THR A 575 -31.04 -14.92 -14.15
C THR A 575 -29.73 -15.56 -13.70
N THR A 576 -28.62 -14.91 -14.06
CA THR A 576 -27.29 -15.13 -13.48
C THR A 576 -26.92 -13.91 -12.65
N VAL A 577 -26.01 -14.08 -11.71
CA VAL A 577 -25.64 -13.00 -10.78
C VAL A 577 -24.15 -13.01 -10.46
N ALA A 578 -23.62 -11.83 -10.18
CA ALA A 578 -22.33 -11.60 -9.55
C ALA A 578 -22.46 -10.46 -8.54
N VAL A 579 -21.46 -10.28 -7.71
CA VAL A 579 -21.37 -9.22 -6.70
C VAL A 579 -20.03 -8.48 -6.90
N ALA A 580 -20.06 -7.15 -6.91
CA ALA A 580 -18.90 -6.31 -7.17
C ALA A 580 -19.22 -4.87 -6.73
N ASP A 581 -18.21 -4.06 -6.42
CA ASP A 581 -18.37 -2.62 -6.16
C ASP A 581 -18.14 -1.85 -7.46
N THR A 582 -19.18 -1.68 -8.25
CA THR A 582 -19.08 -1.13 -9.61
C THR A 582 -19.07 0.41 -9.65
N ASN A 583 -19.41 1.07 -8.54
CA ASN A 583 -19.48 2.52 -8.43
C ASN A 583 -18.50 3.12 -7.42
N HIS A 584 -17.62 2.27 -6.85
CA HIS A 584 -16.57 2.65 -5.91
C HIS A 584 -17.10 3.38 -4.65
N ASP A 585 -18.22 2.90 -4.11
CA ASP A 585 -18.79 3.44 -2.87
C ASP A 585 -18.53 2.54 -1.63
N ASN A 586 -17.67 1.52 -1.77
CA ASN A 586 -17.30 0.53 -0.76
C ASN A 586 -18.45 -0.38 -0.31
N ILE A 587 -19.54 -0.40 -1.05
CA ILE A 587 -20.71 -1.23 -0.80
C ILE A 587 -20.97 -2.11 -2.03
N MET A 588 -21.04 -3.42 -1.82
CA MET A 588 -21.20 -4.36 -2.91
C MET A 588 -22.53 -4.20 -3.65
N ASP A 589 -22.43 -4.05 -4.97
CA ASP A 589 -23.54 -4.04 -5.92
C ASP A 589 -23.89 -5.45 -6.39
N VAL A 590 -25.02 -5.62 -7.06
CA VAL A 590 -25.44 -6.88 -7.67
C VAL A 590 -25.56 -6.74 -9.18
N ILE A 591 -24.71 -7.48 -9.90
CA ILE A 591 -24.73 -7.60 -11.36
C ILE A 591 -25.68 -8.74 -11.75
N VAL A 592 -26.65 -8.48 -12.62
CA VAL A 592 -27.68 -9.45 -13.04
C VAL A 592 -27.70 -9.61 -14.55
N GLY A 593 -27.47 -10.83 -15.03
CA GLY A 593 -27.57 -11.21 -16.45
C GLY A 593 -28.82 -12.09 -16.74
N THR A 594 -29.35 -11.99 -17.95
CA THR A 594 -30.43 -12.90 -18.43
C THR A 594 -29.87 -14.26 -18.88
N ARG A 595 -30.67 -15.35 -18.72
CA ARG A 595 -30.25 -16.72 -19.09
C ARG A 595 -30.75 -17.17 -20.47
N GLY A 596 -31.59 -16.41 -21.15
CA GLY A 596 -32.07 -16.73 -22.49
C GLY A 596 -33.55 -16.47 -22.70
N GLY A 597 -34.07 -16.73 -23.90
CA GLY A 597 -35.48 -16.50 -24.23
C GLY A 597 -35.86 -15.05 -24.57
N ALA A 598 -34.91 -14.13 -24.46
CA ALA A 598 -34.95 -12.74 -24.88
C ALA A 598 -33.53 -12.31 -25.27
N GLU A 599 -33.36 -11.14 -25.88
CA GLU A 599 -32.04 -10.55 -26.10
C GLU A 599 -31.30 -10.41 -24.76
N ALA A 600 -30.03 -10.82 -24.75
CA ALA A 600 -29.23 -10.88 -23.55
C ALA A 600 -29.08 -9.45 -22.94
N HIS A 601 -29.47 -9.30 -21.69
CA HIS A 601 -29.55 -8.03 -20.98
C HIS A 601 -28.79 -8.13 -19.65
N LEU A 602 -28.01 -7.12 -19.34
CA LEU A 602 -27.32 -6.96 -18.08
C LEU A 602 -27.89 -5.74 -17.34
N LYS A 603 -28.03 -5.87 -16.02
CA LYS A 603 -28.36 -4.78 -15.10
C LYS A 603 -27.50 -4.83 -13.86
N ILE A 604 -27.25 -3.65 -13.26
CA ILE A 604 -26.52 -3.51 -12.01
C ILE A 604 -27.37 -2.73 -11.03
N PHE A 605 -27.46 -3.24 -9.78
CA PHE A 605 -28.26 -2.64 -8.72
C PHE A 605 -27.36 -2.24 -7.55
N SER A 606 -27.43 -0.96 -7.11
CA SER A 606 -26.62 -0.41 -6.04
C SER A 606 -26.92 -1.02 -4.69
N GLY A 607 -25.89 -1.43 -3.96
CA GLY A 607 -25.98 -1.88 -2.58
C GLY A 607 -26.28 -0.78 -1.60
N ALA A 608 -25.85 0.45 -1.87
CA ALA A 608 -25.96 1.60 -0.98
C ALA A 608 -27.39 1.94 -0.54
N ASP A 609 -28.38 1.67 -1.39
CA ASP A 609 -29.80 1.92 -1.10
C ASP A 609 -30.61 0.64 -0.98
N ASN A 610 -29.96 -0.44 -0.57
CA ASN A 610 -30.58 -1.76 -0.46
C ASN A 610 -31.15 -2.26 -1.79
N PHE A 611 -30.35 -2.12 -2.85
CA PHE A 611 -30.61 -2.63 -4.21
C PHE A 611 -31.89 -2.06 -4.86
N SER A 612 -32.18 -0.81 -4.62
CA SER A 612 -33.37 -0.15 -5.17
C SER A 612 -33.05 0.69 -6.42
N THR A 613 -31.85 1.21 -6.52
CA THR A 613 -31.38 1.98 -7.69
C THR A 613 -30.69 1.07 -8.69
N GLU A 614 -31.07 1.21 -9.97
CA GLU A 614 -30.42 0.60 -11.13
C GLU A 614 -29.30 1.53 -11.60
N LEU A 615 -28.02 1.11 -11.40
CA LEU A 615 -26.84 1.89 -11.80
C LEU A 615 -26.61 1.84 -13.31
N GLN A 616 -26.70 0.63 -13.89
CA GLN A 616 -26.48 0.41 -15.33
C GLN A 616 -27.49 -0.60 -15.90
N SER A 617 -27.79 -0.47 -17.19
CA SER A 617 -28.70 -1.38 -17.92
C SER A 617 -28.37 -1.36 -19.41
N PHE A 618 -27.88 -2.47 -19.97
CA PHE A 618 -27.48 -2.53 -21.38
C PHE A 618 -27.44 -3.96 -21.95
N HIS A 619 -27.29 -4.08 -23.28
CA HIS A 619 -27.19 -5.33 -24.02
C HIS A 619 -25.72 -5.61 -24.41
N PRO A 620 -24.95 -6.43 -23.67
CA PRO A 620 -23.52 -6.63 -23.89
C PRO A 620 -23.16 -7.29 -25.21
N PHE A 621 -24.08 -8.14 -25.76
CA PHE A 621 -23.91 -8.83 -27.04
C PHE A 621 -25.15 -8.57 -27.92
N PRO A 622 -25.18 -7.49 -28.71
CA PRO A 622 -26.35 -7.18 -29.54
C PRO A 622 -26.81 -8.34 -30.42
N GLY A 623 -28.11 -8.68 -30.35
CA GLY A 623 -28.72 -9.78 -31.09
C GLY A 623 -28.49 -11.18 -30.50
N TYR A 624 -27.72 -11.33 -29.45
CA TYR A 624 -27.53 -12.58 -28.73
C TYR A 624 -28.72 -12.85 -27.78
N CYS A 625 -29.36 -14.01 -27.89
CA CYS A 625 -30.51 -14.37 -27.05
C CYS A 625 -30.22 -15.57 -26.11
N GLY A 626 -28.95 -15.80 -25.81
CA GLY A 626 -28.47 -16.88 -24.96
C GLY A 626 -28.24 -16.51 -23.51
N LEU A 627 -27.65 -17.45 -22.76
CA LEU A 627 -27.21 -17.29 -21.39
C LEU A 627 -26.04 -16.32 -21.32
N LEU A 628 -26.14 -15.31 -20.48
CA LEU A 628 -24.97 -14.55 -19.96
C LEU A 628 -24.45 -15.24 -18.70
N ASN A 629 -23.17 -15.56 -18.64
CA ASN A 629 -22.47 -15.76 -17.38
C ASN A 629 -21.85 -14.42 -16.99
N VAL A 630 -21.95 -14.02 -15.73
CA VAL A 630 -21.50 -12.71 -15.24
C VAL A 630 -20.49 -12.86 -14.12
N ALA A 631 -19.55 -11.92 -14.03
CA ALA A 631 -18.60 -11.71 -12.95
C ALA A 631 -18.38 -10.19 -12.76
N GLY A 632 -17.62 -9.80 -11.75
CA GLY A 632 -17.19 -8.43 -11.53
C GLY A 632 -15.78 -8.40 -10.95
N GLY A 633 -15.02 -7.38 -11.26
CA GLY A 633 -13.68 -7.14 -10.72
C GLY A 633 -12.94 -6.10 -11.56
N ASP A 634 -12.10 -5.33 -10.91
CA ASP A 634 -11.36 -4.21 -11.50
C ASP A 634 -10.25 -4.70 -12.44
N LEU A 635 -10.59 -4.94 -13.71
CA LEU A 635 -9.66 -5.46 -14.72
C LEU A 635 -8.72 -4.38 -15.29
N ASN A 636 -9.17 -3.13 -15.29
CA ASN A 636 -8.41 -2.00 -15.82
C ASN A 636 -7.69 -1.21 -14.73
N SER A 637 -7.85 -1.62 -13.48
CA SER A 637 -7.17 -1.04 -12.32
C SER A 637 -7.48 0.44 -12.08
N ASP A 638 -8.74 0.85 -12.31
CA ASP A 638 -9.22 2.22 -12.09
C ASP A 638 -9.99 2.41 -10.76
N GLY A 639 -10.02 1.37 -9.90
CA GLY A 639 -10.71 1.36 -8.61
C GLY A 639 -12.19 1.01 -8.67
N PHE A 640 -12.79 0.91 -9.87
CA PHE A 640 -14.18 0.53 -10.08
C PHE A 640 -14.26 -0.92 -10.58
N ASP A 641 -14.98 -1.77 -9.89
CA ASP A 641 -15.17 -3.14 -10.40
C ASP A 641 -15.92 -3.14 -11.74
N ASP A 642 -15.34 -3.82 -12.73
CA ASP A 642 -15.85 -3.92 -14.09
C ASP A 642 -16.85 -5.07 -14.21
N PRO A 643 -18.05 -4.84 -14.77
CA PRO A 643 -18.95 -5.95 -15.10
C PRO A 643 -18.41 -6.78 -16.27
N ILE A 644 -18.21 -8.08 -16.02
CA ILE A 644 -17.64 -9.05 -16.95
C ILE A 644 -18.74 -10.00 -17.42
N VAL A 645 -18.80 -10.25 -18.72
CA VAL A 645 -19.83 -11.13 -19.32
C VAL A 645 -19.22 -12.17 -20.26
N GLY A 646 -19.70 -13.40 -20.15
CA GLY A 646 -19.37 -14.50 -21.05
C GLY A 646 -20.61 -15.04 -21.75
N ALA A 647 -20.52 -15.32 -23.05
CA ALA A 647 -21.60 -15.99 -23.80
C ALA A 647 -21.64 -17.49 -23.42
N GLY A 648 -22.63 -17.88 -22.61
CA GLY A 648 -22.65 -19.17 -21.91
C GLY A 648 -23.48 -20.31 -22.52
N SER A 649 -24.25 -20.05 -23.60
CA SER A 649 -25.10 -21.05 -24.17
C SER A 649 -24.35 -22.03 -25.08
N VAL A 650 -24.77 -23.29 -25.11
CA VAL A 650 -24.40 -24.23 -26.18
C VAL A 650 -24.84 -23.66 -27.52
N GLY A 651 -23.95 -23.62 -28.50
CA GLY A 651 -24.12 -22.95 -29.78
C GLY A 651 -23.54 -21.51 -29.82
N ALA A 652 -23.10 -20.98 -28.67
CA ALA A 652 -22.44 -19.69 -28.63
C ALA A 652 -20.93 -19.84 -28.83
N GLN A 653 -20.34 -18.89 -29.54
CA GLN A 653 -18.87 -18.69 -29.58
C GLN A 653 -18.34 -18.36 -28.18
N PRO A 654 -17.06 -18.63 -27.91
CA PRO A 654 -16.45 -18.43 -26.57
C PRO A 654 -16.10 -16.96 -26.31
N ARG A 655 -17.05 -16.06 -26.47
CA ARG A 655 -16.88 -14.63 -26.39
C ARG A 655 -16.98 -14.15 -24.95
N VAL A 656 -16.02 -13.32 -24.55
CA VAL A 656 -15.99 -12.60 -23.28
C VAL A 656 -15.86 -11.11 -23.57
N SER A 657 -16.62 -10.28 -22.83
CA SER A 657 -16.45 -8.84 -22.81
C SER A 657 -16.49 -8.32 -21.37
N ALA A 658 -15.78 -7.24 -21.11
CA ALA A 658 -15.91 -6.46 -19.87
C ALA A 658 -16.17 -4.99 -20.20
N PHE A 659 -16.82 -4.32 -19.27
CA PHE A 659 -17.22 -2.92 -19.42
C PHE A 659 -16.76 -2.16 -18.19
N SER A 660 -16.22 -0.94 -18.37
CA SER A 660 -15.79 -0.12 -17.24
C SER A 660 -16.93 0.14 -16.25
N GLY A 661 -16.69 -0.14 -14.98
CA GLY A 661 -17.60 0.24 -13.90
C GLY A 661 -17.82 1.74 -13.88
N LYS A 662 -16.75 2.52 -14.09
CA LYS A 662 -16.72 3.98 -14.06
C LYS A 662 -17.48 4.62 -15.24
N SER A 663 -17.21 4.20 -16.48
CA SER A 663 -17.76 4.86 -17.69
C SER A 663 -18.85 4.06 -18.40
N GLY A 664 -18.93 2.75 -18.20
CA GLY A 664 -19.79 1.82 -18.95
C GLY A 664 -19.27 1.46 -20.35
N ASP A 665 -18.08 1.93 -20.73
CA ASP A 665 -17.47 1.62 -22.01
C ASP A 665 -16.90 0.20 -22.03
N MET A 666 -16.84 -0.39 -23.22
CA MET A 666 -16.28 -1.74 -23.38
C MET A 666 -14.77 -1.71 -23.32
N ILE A 667 -14.17 -2.32 -22.29
CA ILE A 667 -12.71 -2.36 -22.06
C ILE A 667 -12.08 -3.70 -22.47
N VAL A 668 -12.86 -4.80 -22.54
CA VAL A 668 -12.38 -6.10 -22.98
C VAL A 668 -13.34 -6.69 -24.00
N ASN A 669 -12.80 -7.32 -25.06
CA ASN A 669 -13.55 -8.05 -26.03
C ASN A 669 -12.68 -9.12 -26.69
N LEU A 670 -12.82 -10.38 -26.27
CA LEU A 670 -12.00 -11.48 -26.76
C LEU A 670 -12.78 -12.77 -27.00
N PHE A 671 -12.19 -13.67 -27.78
CA PHE A 671 -12.57 -15.09 -27.82
C PHE A 671 -11.58 -15.87 -26.93
N ALA A 672 -12.06 -16.38 -25.81
CA ALA A 672 -11.19 -17.06 -24.85
C ALA A 672 -10.67 -18.42 -25.36
N PHE A 673 -11.39 -19.05 -26.31
CA PHE A 673 -10.99 -20.30 -26.97
C PHE A 673 -11.12 -20.14 -28.48
N ASP A 674 -10.80 -21.22 -29.24
CA ASP A 674 -10.96 -21.19 -30.71
C ASP A 674 -12.38 -20.74 -31.10
N GLU A 675 -12.52 -19.79 -31.99
CA GLU A 675 -13.80 -19.20 -32.43
C GLU A 675 -14.82 -20.25 -32.93
N LYS A 676 -14.34 -21.41 -33.36
CA LYS A 676 -15.17 -22.51 -33.79
C LYS A 676 -15.70 -23.35 -32.63
N PHE A 677 -15.19 -23.15 -31.43
CA PHE A 677 -15.75 -23.78 -30.24
C PHE A 677 -17.09 -23.14 -29.93
N LEU A 678 -18.14 -23.98 -29.89
CA LEU A 678 -19.52 -23.52 -29.70
C LEU A 678 -20.12 -24.00 -28.36
N GLY A 679 -19.27 -24.27 -27.37
CA GLY A 679 -19.70 -24.70 -26.04
C GLY A 679 -20.10 -23.58 -25.10
N GLY A 680 -19.83 -22.33 -25.46
CA GLY A 680 -19.95 -21.17 -24.59
C GLY A 680 -18.87 -21.12 -23.50
N VAL A 681 -18.92 -20.13 -22.62
CA VAL A 681 -17.95 -19.94 -21.56
C VAL A 681 -18.60 -19.57 -20.23
N THR A 682 -17.88 -19.84 -19.12
CA THR A 682 -18.11 -19.26 -17.78
C THR A 682 -16.98 -18.33 -17.44
N VAL A 683 -17.25 -17.33 -16.61
CA VAL A 683 -16.28 -16.28 -16.23
C VAL A 683 -16.22 -16.09 -14.73
N ALA A 684 -15.05 -15.72 -14.24
CA ALA A 684 -14.77 -15.24 -12.89
C ALA A 684 -13.61 -14.25 -12.94
N SER A 685 -13.39 -13.47 -11.89
CA SER A 685 -12.25 -12.57 -11.75
C SER A 685 -11.69 -12.64 -10.33
N GLY A 686 -10.45 -12.26 -10.16
CA GLY A 686 -9.79 -12.15 -8.85
C GLY A 686 -8.30 -11.88 -8.98
N ILE A 687 -7.69 -11.50 -7.88
CA ILE A 687 -6.24 -11.27 -7.78
C ILE A 687 -5.54 -12.62 -7.65
N ILE A 688 -4.89 -13.11 -8.69
CA ILE A 688 -4.33 -14.48 -8.75
C ILE A 688 -2.80 -14.49 -8.74
N SER A 689 -2.15 -13.36 -8.95
CA SER A 689 -0.69 -13.24 -9.07
C SER A 689 -0.14 -12.17 -8.14
N GLU A 690 1.17 -12.23 -7.88
CA GLU A 690 1.91 -11.11 -7.31
C GLU A 690 1.63 -9.82 -8.10
N GLY A 691 1.58 -8.69 -7.42
CA GLY A 691 1.29 -7.39 -8.04
C GLY A 691 -0.13 -6.89 -7.84
N GLY A 692 -1.01 -7.64 -7.16
CA GLY A 692 -2.32 -7.13 -6.73
C GLY A 692 -3.33 -6.84 -7.83
N LEU A 693 -3.06 -7.26 -9.08
CA LEU A 693 -3.93 -6.98 -10.23
C LEU A 693 -4.98 -8.09 -10.42
N PHE A 694 -6.19 -7.68 -10.79
CA PHE A 694 -7.24 -8.63 -11.16
C PHE A 694 -6.90 -9.39 -12.45
N SER A 695 -7.23 -10.67 -12.45
CA SER A 695 -7.13 -11.53 -13.60
C SER A 695 -8.52 -12.04 -13.99
N LEU A 696 -8.75 -12.25 -15.28
CA LEU A 696 -9.95 -12.89 -15.80
C LEU A 696 -9.73 -14.40 -15.90
N VAL A 697 -10.62 -15.19 -15.28
CA VAL A 697 -10.65 -16.65 -15.35
C VAL A 697 -11.81 -17.09 -16.23
N VAL A 698 -11.50 -17.85 -17.27
CA VAL A 698 -12.51 -18.34 -18.21
C VAL A 698 -12.54 -19.87 -18.23
N GLY A 699 -13.71 -20.42 -17.93
CA GLY A 699 -13.98 -21.85 -18.02
C GLY A 699 -14.70 -22.22 -19.31
N ALA A 700 -14.29 -23.30 -19.96
CA ALA A 700 -14.95 -23.81 -21.17
C ALA A 700 -16.32 -24.39 -20.85
N GLY A 701 -17.28 -24.13 -21.75
CA GLY A 701 -18.58 -24.72 -21.73
C GLY A 701 -18.58 -26.20 -22.21
N GLN A 702 -19.73 -26.69 -22.64
CA GLN A 702 -19.90 -28.10 -23.03
C GLN A 702 -18.98 -28.48 -24.21
N GLY A 703 -18.29 -29.63 -24.11
CA GLY A 703 -17.33 -30.09 -25.09
C GLY A 703 -15.93 -29.48 -24.99
N GLY A 704 -15.68 -28.61 -23.99
CA GLY A 704 -14.39 -27.98 -23.78
C GLY A 704 -13.46 -28.74 -22.81
N HIS A 705 -13.76 -29.97 -22.44
CA HIS A 705 -12.91 -30.85 -21.61
C HIS A 705 -12.43 -30.25 -20.31
N SER A 706 -13.25 -29.47 -19.60
CA SER A 706 -12.90 -28.76 -18.37
C SER A 706 -11.73 -27.76 -18.50
N HIS A 707 -11.51 -27.19 -19.68
CA HIS A 707 -10.44 -26.26 -19.94
C HIS A 707 -10.67 -24.94 -19.21
N VAL A 708 -9.66 -24.49 -18.48
CA VAL A 708 -9.62 -23.20 -17.81
C VAL A 708 -8.48 -22.38 -18.42
N GLN A 709 -8.75 -21.12 -18.72
CA GLN A 709 -7.74 -20.14 -19.15
C GLN A 709 -7.76 -18.95 -18.23
N VAL A 710 -6.57 -18.40 -17.95
CA VAL A 710 -6.37 -17.21 -17.11
C VAL A 710 -5.74 -16.14 -17.96
N TYR A 711 -6.35 -14.96 -17.96
CA TYR A 711 -5.89 -13.79 -18.67
C TYR A 711 -5.53 -12.69 -17.70
N ARG A 712 -4.41 -12.02 -17.94
CA ARG A 712 -4.02 -10.79 -17.30
C ARG A 712 -4.16 -9.65 -18.29
N PHE A 713 -4.51 -8.50 -17.77
CA PHE A 713 -4.51 -7.24 -18.49
C PHE A 713 -3.29 -6.49 -17.99
N ASP A 714 -2.35 -6.19 -18.89
CA ASP A 714 -1.12 -5.53 -18.50
C ASP A 714 -1.35 -4.01 -18.56
N PRO A 715 -1.36 -3.32 -17.41
CA PRO A 715 -1.47 -1.87 -17.38
C PRO A 715 -0.17 -1.18 -17.82
N TYR A 716 0.89 -1.96 -18.10
CA TYR A 716 2.21 -1.41 -18.36
C TYR A 716 2.39 -0.95 -19.82
N GLY A 717 2.72 0.34 -19.98
CA GLY A 717 3.25 0.88 -21.25
C GLY A 717 4.74 0.59 -21.40
N SER A 718 5.34 1.16 -22.46
CA SER A 718 6.78 1.12 -22.70
C SER A 718 7.43 2.47 -22.37
N VAL A 719 8.65 2.45 -21.83
CA VAL A 719 9.45 3.65 -21.52
C VAL A 719 9.69 4.50 -22.77
N ASP A 720 9.67 3.89 -23.97
CA ASP A 720 10.01 4.52 -25.25
C ASP A 720 8.82 5.22 -25.95
N GLY A 721 7.65 5.33 -25.32
CA GLY A 721 6.78 6.41 -25.68
C GLY A 721 5.48 6.13 -26.40
N GLU A 722 4.79 5.01 -26.19
CA GLU A 722 3.35 4.99 -26.52
C GLU A 722 2.54 5.23 -25.23
N PRO A 723 1.57 6.16 -25.26
CA PRO A 723 0.86 6.54 -24.05
C PRO A 723 -0.08 5.44 -23.55
N TYR A 724 -0.23 5.36 -22.24
CA TYR A 724 -1.34 4.68 -21.61
C TYR A 724 -2.64 5.26 -22.15
N ASN A 725 -3.49 4.41 -22.66
CA ASN A 725 -4.83 4.82 -23.04
C ASN A 725 -5.83 4.01 -22.23
N THR A 726 -6.32 4.59 -21.15
CA THR A 726 -7.37 4.02 -20.30
C THR A 726 -8.70 3.80 -21.05
N ASP A 727 -8.85 4.42 -22.24
CA ASP A 727 -10.05 4.37 -23.08
C ASP A 727 -10.00 3.30 -24.18
N GLN A 728 -8.93 2.47 -24.25
CA GLN A 728 -8.81 1.43 -25.27
C GLN A 728 -9.25 0.06 -24.77
N VAL A 729 -9.73 -0.77 -25.71
CA VAL A 729 -9.91 -2.21 -25.48
C VAL A 729 -8.55 -2.83 -25.18
N TRP A 730 -8.38 -3.34 -23.98
CA TRP A 730 -7.11 -3.87 -23.47
C TRP A 730 -6.77 -5.20 -24.13
N ASP A 731 -5.49 -5.37 -24.50
CA ASP A 731 -4.96 -6.64 -24.98
C ASP A 731 -4.83 -7.63 -23.80
N ALA A 732 -5.62 -8.68 -23.85
CA ALA A 732 -5.61 -9.74 -22.86
C ALA A 732 -4.43 -10.69 -23.09
N GLN A 733 -3.54 -10.83 -22.14
CA GLN A 733 -2.44 -11.79 -22.16
C GLN A 733 -2.87 -13.11 -21.55
N LEU A 734 -2.83 -14.20 -22.29
CA LEU A 734 -3.03 -15.54 -21.76
C LEU A 734 -1.81 -15.94 -20.91
N VAL A 735 -2.00 -15.96 -19.58
CA VAL A 735 -0.92 -16.29 -18.63
C VAL A 735 -0.93 -17.74 -18.19
N SER A 736 -2.08 -18.41 -18.24
CA SER A 736 -2.18 -19.84 -17.91
C SER A 736 -3.32 -20.55 -18.62
N SER A 737 -3.19 -21.87 -18.82
CA SER A 737 -4.13 -22.71 -19.50
C SER A 737 -4.03 -24.16 -19.02
N PHE A 738 -5.10 -24.69 -18.39
CA PHE A 738 -5.09 -26.03 -17.81
C PHE A 738 -6.45 -26.72 -17.85
N TYR A 739 -6.46 -28.04 -17.56
CA TYR A 739 -7.67 -28.84 -17.43
C TYR A 739 -7.97 -29.15 -15.96
N ALA A 740 -9.13 -28.69 -15.47
CA ALA A 740 -9.50 -28.82 -14.06
C ALA A 740 -9.89 -30.23 -13.64
N PHE A 741 -10.33 -31.06 -14.58
CA PHE A 741 -10.69 -32.48 -14.40
C PHE A 741 -9.99 -33.37 -15.41
N SER A 742 -10.24 -34.67 -15.38
CA SER A 742 -9.75 -35.61 -16.38
C SER A 742 -10.10 -35.16 -17.80
N SER A 743 -9.21 -35.42 -18.77
CA SER A 743 -9.42 -35.12 -20.19
C SER A 743 -10.64 -35.86 -20.80
N SER A 744 -11.21 -36.84 -20.09
CA SER A 744 -12.45 -37.55 -20.47
C SER A 744 -13.73 -36.80 -20.04
N TYR A 745 -13.62 -35.72 -19.29
CA TYR A 745 -14.77 -34.92 -18.90
C TYR A 745 -15.16 -34.00 -20.06
N GLU A 746 -16.36 -34.14 -20.59
CA GLU A 746 -16.89 -33.36 -21.71
C GLU A 746 -17.98 -32.37 -21.28
N GLY A 747 -18.31 -32.34 -19.97
CA GLY A 747 -19.32 -31.43 -19.42
C GLY A 747 -18.80 -29.98 -19.33
N SER A 748 -19.74 -29.07 -19.17
CA SER A 748 -19.39 -27.67 -18.85
C SER A 748 -18.89 -27.55 -17.42
N ILE A 749 -18.09 -26.50 -17.16
CA ILE A 749 -17.57 -26.17 -15.81
C ILE A 749 -18.15 -24.84 -15.31
N SER A 750 -18.18 -24.67 -14.00
CA SER A 750 -18.39 -23.39 -13.31
C SER A 750 -17.07 -22.96 -12.69
N VAL A 751 -16.72 -21.69 -12.81
CA VAL A 751 -15.50 -21.12 -12.21
C VAL A 751 -15.86 -20.04 -11.20
N ALA A 752 -15.05 -19.94 -10.14
CA ALA A 752 -15.04 -18.84 -9.19
C ALA A 752 -13.59 -18.56 -8.80
N CYS A 753 -13.28 -17.34 -8.42
CA CYS A 753 -11.97 -16.92 -8.02
C CYS A 753 -12.05 -16.02 -6.78
N GLY A 754 -11.12 -16.15 -5.85
CA GLY A 754 -11.07 -15.33 -4.64
C GLY A 754 -10.00 -15.76 -3.65
N ILE A 755 -9.76 -14.96 -2.64
CA ILE A 755 -8.80 -15.22 -1.58
C ILE A 755 -9.35 -16.26 -0.62
N TYR A 756 -8.61 -17.33 -0.41
CA TYR A 756 -9.02 -18.50 0.32
C TYR A 756 -8.30 -18.62 1.67
N GLY A 757 -9.05 -18.56 2.78
CA GLY A 757 -8.53 -18.75 4.14
C GLY A 757 -7.61 -17.61 4.62
N GLY A 758 -7.50 -17.37 5.91
CA GLY A 758 -6.49 -16.50 6.53
C GLY A 758 -5.09 -17.12 6.49
N GLU A 759 -4.72 -17.72 5.36
CA GLU A 759 -3.45 -18.44 5.21
C GLU A 759 -2.31 -17.51 4.80
N VAL A 760 -1.17 -17.86 5.29
CA VAL A 760 0.17 -17.43 4.90
C VAL A 760 0.30 -17.50 3.37
N GLY A 761 0.62 -16.38 2.71
CA GLY A 761 0.75 -16.29 1.27
C GLY A 761 -0.60 -16.12 0.53
N GLY A 762 -1.25 -15.00 0.72
CA GLY A 762 -2.62 -14.65 0.31
C GLY A 762 -2.94 -14.62 -1.18
N TYR A 763 -2.60 -15.65 -1.94
CA TYR A 763 -3.00 -15.74 -3.34
C TYR A 763 -4.46 -16.19 -3.48
N SER A 764 -5.20 -15.55 -4.38
CA SER A 764 -6.52 -16.02 -4.76
C SER A 764 -6.42 -17.40 -5.43
N ARG A 765 -7.40 -18.23 -5.13
CA ARG A 765 -7.50 -19.56 -5.72
C ARG A 765 -8.61 -19.62 -6.76
N ILE A 766 -8.41 -20.48 -7.75
CA ILE A 766 -9.42 -20.79 -8.76
C ILE A 766 -10.19 -22.02 -8.29
N VAL A 767 -11.49 -21.86 -8.14
CA VAL A 767 -12.42 -22.95 -7.78
C VAL A 767 -13.19 -23.36 -9.02
N VAL A 768 -13.17 -24.66 -9.33
CA VAL A 768 -13.84 -25.22 -10.51
C VAL A 768 -14.83 -26.29 -10.10
N GLY A 769 -16.08 -26.11 -10.49
CA GLY A 769 -17.17 -27.06 -10.27
C GLY A 769 -17.55 -27.79 -11.55
N ALA A 770 -17.70 -29.11 -11.49
CA ALA A 770 -18.24 -29.90 -12.58
C ALA A 770 -19.76 -29.71 -12.70
N ARG A 771 -20.23 -29.05 -13.75
CA ARG A 771 -21.67 -28.74 -13.93
C ARG A 771 -22.53 -29.93 -14.41
N GLN A 772 -21.90 -31.03 -14.78
CA GLN A 772 -22.56 -32.25 -15.24
C GLN A 772 -21.89 -33.47 -14.63
N GLY A 773 -22.66 -34.53 -14.45
CA GLY A 773 -22.16 -35.77 -13.88
C GLY A 773 -21.96 -35.71 -12.38
N ILE A 774 -20.88 -36.27 -11.87
CA ILE A 774 -20.57 -36.26 -10.44
C ILE A 774 -20.30 -34.83 -10.00
N PRO A 775 -20.97 -34.32 -8.93
CA PRO A 775 -20.82 -32.95 -8.46
C PRO A 775 -19.46 -32.76 -7.71
N PHE A 776 -18.40 -32.59 -8.46
CA PHE A 776 -17.04 -32.51 -7.97
C PHE A 776 -16.50 -31.11 -8.07
N ILE A 777 -15.72 -30.71 -7.05
CA ILE A 777 -15.02 -29.41 -6.97
C ILE A 777 -13.53 -29.66 -6.95
N THR A 778 -12.78 -28.86 -7.72
CA THR A 778 -11.33 -28.74 -7.62
C THR A 778 -10.95 -27.31 -7.26
N VAL A 779 -9.91 -27.16 -6.45
CA VAL A 779 -9.36 -25.88 -6.02
C VAL A 779 -7.89 -25.81 -6.49
N TRP A 780 -7.53 -24.76 -7.19
CA TRP A 780 -6.22 -24.57 -7.80
C TRP A 780 -5.56 -23.32 -7.23
N SER A 781 -4.27 -23.40 -6.92
CA SER A 781 -3.46 -22.28 -6.42
C SER A 781 -2.36 -21.95 -7.42
N ALA A 782 -2.04 -20.67 -7.59
CA ALA A 782 -0.82 -20.27 -8.30
C ALA A 782 0.40 -20.86 -7.59
N MET A 783 1.43 -21.23 -8.35
CA MET A 783 2.70 -21.68 -7.80
C MET A 783 3.58 -20.48 -7.50
N ASP A 784 4.01 -20.37 -6.27
CA ASP A 784 5.12 -19.52 -5.89
C ASP A 784 6.42 -20.35 -5.95
N GLU A 785 7.48 -19.81 -6.54
CA GLU A 785 8.77 -20.50 -6.66
C GLU A 785 9.39 -20.83 -5.28
N SER A 786 9.02 -20.09 -4.24
CA SER A 786 9.52 -20.28 -2.86
C SER A 786 8.91 -21.48 -2.10
N HIS A 787 7.81 -22.09 -2.57
CA HIS A 787 7.06 -23.14 -1.85
C HIS A 787 7.09 -24.53 -2.51
N SER A 788 8.02 -24.80 -3.42
CA SER A 788 8.07 -26.05 -4.19
C SER A 788 8.27 -27.33 -3.36
N GLU A 789 8.69 -27.25 -2.11
CA GLU A 789 8.99 -28.45 -1.30
C GLU A 789 7.82 -29.06 -0.53
N MET A 790 6.69 -28.36 -0.36
CA MET A 790 5.57 -28.82 0.48
C MET A 790 4.37 -29.39 -0.27
N MET A 791 4.35 -29.38 -1.59
CA MET A 791 3.15 -29.69 -2.35
C MET A 791 3.16 -31.07 -3.04
N LYS A 792 1.99 -31.69 -3.15
CA LYS A 792 1.80 -32.98 -3.83
C LYS A 792 2.09 -32.84 -5.31
N PRO A 793 2.62 -33.90 -5.96
CA PRO A 793 2.87 -33.86 -7.40
C PRO A 793 1.59 -33.61 -8.19
N SER A 794 1.66 -32.62 -9.09
CA SER A 794 0.55 -32.29 -10.02
C SER A 794 0.20 -33.46 -10.92
N PRO A 795 -1.07 -33.62 -11.32
CA PRO A 795 -1.47 -34.62 -12.29
C PRO A 795 -0.68 -34.46 -13.60
N PRO A 796 -0.41 -35.53 -14.36
CA PRO A 796 0.21 -35.44 -15.67
C PRO A 796 -0.54 -34.49 -16.61
N GLY A 797 0.12 -33.44 -17.11
CA GLY A 797 -0.46 -32.42 -17.99
C GLY A 797 -1.00 -31.18 -17.27
N ALA A 798 -0.75 -31.03 -15.95
CA ALA A 798 -0.97 -29.77 -15.24
C ALA A 798 0.08 -28.73 -15.68
N PRO A 799 -0.28 -27.44 -15.76
CA PRO A 799 0.67 -26.39 -16.08
C PRO A 799 1.71 -26.25 -14.97
N THR A 800 2.86 -25.68 -15.31
CA THR A 800 3.91 -25.39 -14.34
C THR A 800 3.50 -24.29 -13.35
N ASP A 801 2.47 -23.50 -13.67
CA ASP A 801 2.09 -22.27 -12.97
C ASP A 801 0.95 -22.40 -11.95
N TYR A 802 0.22 -23.54 -11.97
CA TYR A 802 -0.89 -23.82 -11.02
C TYR A 802 -0.84 -25.25 -10.51
N GLN A 803 -1.07 -25.41 -9.20
CA GLN A 803 -1.17 -26.71 -8.55
C GLN A 803 -2.58 -26.98 -8.05
N LEU A 804 -2.97 -28.27 -8.12
CA LEU A 804 -4.19 -28.75 -7.50
C LEU A 804 -4.03 -28.72 -5.96
N PHE A 805 -4.69 -27.77 -5.32
CA PHE A 805 -4.69 -27.60 -3.87
C PHE A 805 -5.60 -28.63 -3.18
N SER A 806 -6.83 -28.77 -3.67
CA SER A 806 -7.81 -29.70 -3.10
C SER A 806 -8.80 -30.20 -4.17
N ALA A 807 -9.39 -31.36 -3.93
CA ALA A 807 -10.42 -31.96 -4.78
C ALA A 807 -11.38 -32.80 -3.95
N PHE A 808 -12.69 -32.52 -4.05
CA PHE A 808 -13.69 -33.17 -3.21
C PHE A 808 -15.10 -33.17 -3.85
N PRO A 809 -16.01 -34.12 -3.48
CA PRO A 809 -17.40 -34.08 -3.90
C PRO A 809 -18.20 -33.02 -3.14
N ALA A 810 -18.95 -32.19 -3.86
CA ALA A 810 -19.84 -31.19 -3.26
C ALA A 810 -21.12 -31.79 -2.67
N PHE A 811 -21.61 -32.85 -3.28
CA PHE A 811 -22.83 -33.56 -2.90
C PHE A 811 -22.58 -35.07 -2.91
N GLU A 812 -23.49 -35.85 -2.30
CA GLU A 812 -23.42 -37.29 -2.32
C GLU A 812 -23.66 -37.85 -3.74
N GLN A 813 -23.11 -39.05 -4.03
CA GLN A 813 -23.16 -39.62 -5.38
C GLN A 813 -24.60 -39.88 -5.89
N ASP A 814 -25.54 -40.16 -4.98
CA ASP A 814 -26.94 -40.38 -5.28
C ASP A 814 -27.78 -39.08 -5.28
N GLY A 815 -27.12 -37.93 -5.10
CA GLY A 815 -27.72 -36.62 -5.01
C GLY A 815 -27.82 -35.85 -6.34
N PRO A 816 -27.79 -34.51 -6.27
CA PRO A 816 -27.84 -33.64 -7.43
C PRO A 816 -26.73 -33.96 -8.43
N GLN A 817 -27.00 -33.86 -9.72
CA GLN A 817 -26.04 -34.08 -10.80
C GLN A 817 -25.36 -32.73 -11.14
N GLY A 818 -24.08 -32.60 -10.81
CA GLY A 818 -23.29 -31.41 -11.09
C GLY A 818 -23.41 -30.29 -10.04
N VAL A 819 -22.47 -29.35 -10.09
CA VAL A 819 -22.34 -28.24 -9.13
C VAL A 819 -21.98 -26.92 -9.81
N ASN A 820 -22.67 -25.84 -9.43
CA ASN A 820 -22.23 -24.47 -9.62
C ASN A 820 -21.46 -24.01 -8.38
N VAL A 821 -20.37 -23.30 -8.59
CA VAL A 821 -19.54 -22.76 -7.51
C VAL A 821 -19.58 -21.24 -7.50
N GLY A 822 -19.49 -20.66 -6.32
CA GLY A 822 -19.26 -19.25 -6.04
C GLY A 822 -18.39 -19.13 -4.80
N LEU A 823 -17.89 -17.95 -4.52
CA LEU A 823 -17.13 -17.63 -3.32
C LEU A 823 -17.88 -16.63 -2.47
N VAL A 824 -17.60 -16.64 -1.18
CA VAL A 824 -18.19 -15.74 -0.20
C VAL A 824 -17.10 -15.29 0.73
N SER A 825 -16.83 -13.99 0.78
CA SER A 825 -15.90 -13.41 1.73
C SER A 825 -16.41 -13.55 3.17
N THR A 826 -15.50 -13.92 4.07
CA THR A 826 -15.76 -14.09 5.50
C THR A 826 -14.64 -13.45 6.29
N LEU A 827 -14.82 -13.25 7.58
CA LEU A 827 -13.77 -12.77 8.50
C LEU A 827 -12.49 -13.63 8.51
N ASN A 828 -12.57 -14.88 8.00
CA ASN A 828 -11.45 -15.82 7.94
C ASN A 828 -10.99 -16.13 6.51
N GLY A 829 -11.29 -15.26 5.54
CA GLY A 829 -11.02 -15.48 4.12
C GLY A 829 -12.29 -15.72 3.31
N ALA A 830 -12.28 -16.63 2.35
CA ALA A 830 -13.44 -16.96 1.55
C ALA A 830 -13.87 -18.42 1.71
N ASP A 831 -15.18 -18.65 1.74
CA ASP A 831 -15.79 -19.97 1.71
C ASP A 831 -16.32 -20.28 0.31
N ILE A 832 -16.28 -21.55 -0.10
CA ILE A 832 -16.91 -22.00 -1.34
C ILE A 832 -18.40 -22.21 -1.10
N LEU A 833 -19.23 -21.56 -1.91
CA LEU A 833 -20.64 -21.89 -2.03
C LEU A 833 -20.83 -22.88 -3.19
N ALA A 834 -21.54 -23.96 -2.92
CA ALA A 834 -21.87 -24.99 -3.89
C ALA A 834 -23.39 -25.12 -4.02
N LEU A 835 -23.88 -24.94 -5.25
CA LEU A 835 -25.30 -25.16 -5.60
C LEU A 835 -25.46 -26.26 -6.61
N PRO A 836 -26.48 -27.15 -6.47
CA PRO A 836 -26.71 -28.17 -7.44
C PRO A 836 -27.14 -27.59 -8.78
N THR A 837 -26.67 -28.20 -9.90
CA THR A 837 -27.06 -27.76 -11.25
C THR A 837 -28.39 -28.36 -11.67
N SER A 838 -28.84 -29.45 -11.02
CA SER A 838 -30.11 -30.15 -11.31
C SER A 838 -30.72 -30.78 -10.07
N GLY A 839 -32.02 -31.00 -10.08
CA GLY A 839 -32.74 -31.62 -8.97
C GLY A 839 -33.05 -30.61 -7.83
N ILE A 840 -33.58 -31.11 -6.71
CA ILE A 840 -33.79 -30.34 -5.48
C ILE A 840 -32.65 -30.70 -4.53
N GLY A 841 -31.92 -29.70 -4.07
CA GLY A 841 -30.83 -29.89 -3.14
C GLY A 841 -30.77 -28.73 -2.14
N LYS A 842 -29.82 -28.81 -1.23
CA LYS A 842 -29.49 -27.69 -0.35
C LYS A 842 -28.19 -27.04 -0.82
N ALA A 843 -28.13 -25.71 -0.78
CA ALA A 843 -26.86 -25.00 -0.90
C ALA A 843 -25.91 -25.47 0.21
N ARG A 844 -24.66 -25.69 -0.13
CA ARG A 844 -23.60 -26.03 0.83
C ARG A 844 -22.53 -24.99 0.82
N ARG A 845 -22.03 -24.70 2.00
CA ARG A 845 -20.89 -23.81 2.23
C ARG A 845 -19.72 -24.64 2.72
N PHE A 846 -18.57 -24.50 2.09
CA PHE A 846 -17.35 -25.22 2.44
C PHE A 846 -16.31 -24.25 2.93
N SER A 847 -15.88 -24.44 4.19
CA SER A 847 -14.78 -23.72 4.81
C SER A 847 -13.59 -24.67 4.96
N PHE A 848 -12.37 -24.15 4.89
CA PHE A 848 -11.15 -24.94 5.09
C PHE A 848 -10.54 -24.59 6.45
N ASN A 849 -10.03 -25.61 7.14
CA ASN A 849 -9.21 -25.39 8.33
C ASN A 849 -7.73 -25.31 7.91
N MET A 850 -6.98 -24.39 8.47
CA MET A 850 -5.54 -24.17 8.20
C MET A 850 -4.69 -25.46 8.36
N ASN A 851 -5.14 -26.43 9.18
CA ASN A 851 -4.43 -27.69 9.43
C ASN A 851 -4.94 -28.87 8.60
N SER A 852 -5.90 -28.66 7.69
CA SER A 852 -6.53 -29.73 6.91
C SER A 852 -6.89 -29.28 5.51
N LEU A 853 -6.34 -29.93 4.49
CA LEU A 853 -6.72 -29.74 3.08
C LEU A 853 -8.13 -30.27 2.76
N GLN A 854 -8.86 -30.80 3.74
CA GLN A 854 -10.21 -31.29 3.60
C GLN A 854 -11.21 -30.24 4.12
N PRO A 855 -12.19 -29.84 3.31
CA PRO A 855 -13.19 -28.89 3.75
C PRO A 855 -14.16 -29.53 4.72
N TYR A 856 -14.66 -28.74 5.66
CA TYR A 856 -15.89 -29.06 6.38
C TYR A 856 -17.06 -28.29 5.74
N SER A 857 -18.23 -28.87 5.68
CA SER A 857 -19.39 -28.27 5.02
C SER A 857 -20.55 -28.02 5.99
N VAL A 858 -21.26 -26.91 5.74
CA VAL A 858 -22.54 -26.59 6.39
C VAL A 858 -23.63 -26.52 5.34
N GLU A 859 -24.74 -27.20 5.57
CA GLU A 859 -25.95 -27.07 4.73
C GLU A 859 -26.62 -25.73 5.05
N LEU A 860 -26.97 -24.93 4.03
CA LEU A 860 -27.61 -23.64 4.18
C LEU A 860 -29.13 -23.72 4.05
N PHE A 861 -29.62 -23.56 2.83
CA PHE A 861 -31.06 -23.48 2.55
C PHE A 861 -31.41 -24.34 1.32
N PRO A 862 -32.66 -24.81 1.21
CA PRO A 862 -33.11 -25.54 0.04
C PRO A 862 -33.09 -24.65 -1.21
N VAL A 863 -32.55 -25.18 -2.31
CA VAL A 863 -32.54 -24.54 -3.63
C VAL A 863 -33.05 -25.47 -4.71
N MET A 864 -33.61 -24.91 -5.76
CA MET A 864 -33.91 -25.65 -6.99
C MET A 864 -32.64 -25.77 -7.83
N GLY A 865 -32.43 -26.88 -8.50
CA GLY A 865 -31.32 -27.06 -9.42
C GLY A 865 -31.32 -26.01 -10.52
N GLY A 866 -30.11 -25.64 -10.99
CA GLY A 866 -29.94 -24.61 -12.01
C GLY A 866 -29.81 -23.18 -11.45
N THR A 867 -29.96 -22.99 -10.14
CA THR A 867 -29.77 -21.68 -9.49
C THR A 867 -28.33 -21.17 -9.71
N ALA A 868 -28.20 -19.95 -10.22
CA ALA A 868 -26.91 -19.28 -10.33
C ALA A 868 -26.51 -18.68 -8.98
N ILE A 869 -25.21 -18.46 -8.78
CA ILE A 869 -24.66 -17.89 -7.56
C ILE A 869 -23.58 -16.86 -7.93
N GLY A 870 -23.63 -15.73 -7.27
CA GLY A 870 -22.58 -14.73 -7.25
C GLY A 870 -22.24 -14.41 -5.80
N GLY A 871 -20.97 -14.31 -5.50
CA GLY A 871 -20.41 -13.92 -4.21
C GLY A 871 -19.11 -13.13 -4.45
N ASN A 872 -18.64 -12.54 -3.39
CA ASN A 872 -17.49 -11.65 -3.38
C ASN A 872 -16.18 -12.39 -3.13
#